data_f902251f61f3804ead45d93ff6d762e3
#
_entry.id   f902251f61f3804ead45d93ff6d762e3
#
_cell.length_a   1.000
_cell.length_b   1.000
_cell.length_c   1.000
_cell.angle_alpha   90.00
_cell.angle_beta   90.00
_cell.angle_gamma   90.00
#
_symmetry.space_group_name_H-M   'P 1'
#
loop_
_entity.id
_entity.type
_entity.pdbx_description
1 polymer ?
#
loop_
_entity_poly.entity_id
_entity_poly.type
_entity_poly.pdbx_seq_one_letter_code
_entity_poly.pdbx_strand_id
1 'polypeptide(L)'
;MASEASKDLPVRPAAEAQANNASEAAAAPQKDANAKPKQAPTPDVLPEVMIERNKLFEELWQQHLEDTKTRPHPEINVKLDIGDGNDAKSVPAKAYETTPGSFLRDVPKDLSANIVIAKVDGELWDLNRPLEKDCAVALLPFSNPEAREVFWHSSAHCLGEACECEYGCLLSHGPPTPQGFFYDMAMPDGRVVRESDWKALDTKASRIFKEKQSFDRLEVSKENLKKMFAYSKYKLHYIDKLVTGESSTVYRCGTLVDLCRGPHIQNTGKIKTFKIMQNSSAYFLGDQTNDSLQRIRGVAFPDKKLMAEHLKFLEEAEKRNHLRIGKEQELFFFDEMSPGSPFLLPNGVKIFNQIQSLLRTEYRKRGYQEVQTPNMFDVNLWKTSGHWQHYKDDMFALAKDKDSSEQSDKPAADKQAVQVPAEKQFALKPMNCPGHFLLFNHRERSYRELPMRLADFGVLHRNEASGALSGLTRVRRFQQDDSHIIVTPDQIMSEVEGLFDFLRSIYGLFGFTFKLKLSTRPEKYMGSLETWDHAEDQLKKALTKFMGNDWIIDEGDGAFYGPKIDITIADALKREFQCATIQLDYQAPINFKMEYMTNEQNQGAQEKSKEGQPKGDEPGPGRARPVVIHRAIIGSFERFLGILIEHFGGKWPFWLSPRQILIVPVMPAVNDYVEELQQLLRGDKLNVDIDISGNTMQKKIRTGQLAQYNFIFVVGASEKESRTVNIRNRDDPATQKQGTMVSVDDVRVQLKALRKERRMETAL
;
A
#
# COMPACT_ATOMS: atom_id res chain seq x y z
N MET A 1 -42.98 46.54 -20.46
CA MET A 1 -42.36 47.85 -20.13
C MET A 1 -41.03 47.53 -19.50
N ALA A 2 -40.07 47.63 -20.29
CA ALA A 2 -38.89 48.50 -20.24
C ALA A 2 -37.93 48.02 -19.17
N SER A 3 -36.78 47.62 -19.44
CA SER A 3 -35.60 47.89 -20.29
C SER A 3 -34.39 48.02 -19.40
N GLU A 4 -33.33 47.29 -19.83
CA GLU A 4 -31.91 47.70 -19.73
C GLU A 4 -31.22 47.75 -18.35
N ALA A 5 -30.18 46.93 -18.08
CA ALA A 5 -28.85 47.20 -18.58
C ALA A 5 -27.92 46.01 -18.36
N SER A 6 -27.40 45.54 -19.48
CA SER A 6 -26.18 44.73 -19.54
C SER A 6 -24.98 45.58 -19.10
N LYS A 7 -24.11 45.04 -18.26
CA LYS A 7 -22.71 45.50 -18.14
C LYS A 7 -21.78 44.32 -18.29
N ASP A 8 -21.08 44.36 -19.40
CA ASP A 8 -19.97 43.50 -19.79
C ASP A 8 -18.90 43.45 -18.72
N LEU A 9 -18.53 42.26 -18.31
CA LEU A 9 -17.26 41.98 -17.65
C LEU A 9 -16.31 41.41 -18.71
N PRO A 10 -15.10 41.94 -18.82
CA PRO A 10 -14.16 41.53 -19.87
C PRO A 10 -13.65 40.14 -19.63
N VAL A 11 -13.79 39.31 -20.67
CA VAL A 11 -13.13 38.02 -20.83
C VAL A 11 -11.62 38.25 -20.89
N ARG A 12 -10.89 37.75 -19.91
CA ARG A 12 -9.42 37.66 -20.00
C ARG A 12 -9.06 36.49 -20.92
N PRO A 13 -8.16 36.69 -21.90
CA PRO A 13 -7.67 35.63 -22.75
C PRO A 13 -6.78 34.66 -21.92
N ALA A 14 -6.89 33.35 -22.22
CA ALA A 14 -6.04 32.32 -21.72
C ALA A 14 -4.57 32.66 -22.02
N ALA A 15 -3.76 32.74 -20.97
CA ALA A 15 -2.32 32.83 -21.10
C ALA A 15 -1.79 31.47 -21.61
N GLU A 16 -1.33 31.47 -22.84
CA GLU A 16 -0.47 30.41 -23.37
C GLU A 16 0.80 30.32 -22.52
N ALA A 17 1.01 29.22 -21.87
CA ALA A 17 2.30 28.89 -21.28
C ALA A 17 3.27 28.57 -22.42
N GLN A 18 3.99 29.61 -22.86
CA GLN A 18 5.15 29.46 -23.73
C GLN A 18 6.25 28.74 -22.95
N ALA A 19 6.56 27.53 -23.39
CA ALA A 19 7.81 26.88 -23.05
C ALA A 19 8.97 27.70 -23.59
N ASN A 20 9.68 28.39 -22.71
CA ASN A 20 10.94 29.05 -23.05
C ASN A 20 12.01 28.01 -23.30
N ASN A 21 12.13 27.57 -24.56
CA ASN A 21 13.38 27.03 -25.09
C ASN A 21 14.27 28.20 -25.47
N ALA A 22 15.02 28.71 -24.52
CA ALA A 22 16.16 29.56 -24.80
C ALA A 22 17.31 28.64 -25.25
N SER A 23 17.45 28.50 -26.57
CA SER A 23 18.68 28.03 -27.18
C SER A 23 19.68 29.23 -27.17
N GLU A 24 20.43 29.37 -26.09
CA GLU A 24 21.68 30.10 -26.14
C GLU A 24 22.71 29.25 -26.89
N ALA A 25 23.03 29.69 -28.09
CA ALA A 25 24.19 29.21 -28.81
C ALA A 25 25.44 29.69 -28.07
N ALA A 26 25.92 28.86 -27.14
CA ALA A 26 27.22 29.04 -26.53
C ALA A 26 28.30 28.62 -27.53
N ALA A 27 29.17 29.57 -27.89
CA ALA A 27 30.36 29.37 -28.67
C ALA A 27 31.19 28.19 -28.10
N ALA A 28 31.70 27.34 -29.01
CA ALA A 28 32.57 26.23 -28.69
C ALA A 28 33.80 26.73 -27.91
N PRO A 29 34.08 26.14 -26.73
CA PRO A 29 35.34 26.47 -26.06
C PRO A 29 36.49 25.83 -26.83
N GLN A 30 37.49 26.67 -27.12
CA GLN A 30 38.78 26.25 -27.65
C GLN A 30 39.35 25.13 -26.77
N LYS A 31 39.86 24.06 -27.42
CA LYS A 31 40.54 22.97 -26.73
C LYS A 31 41.82 23.53 -26.10
N ASP A 32 41.82 23.67 -24.78
CA ASP A 32 43.02 23.85 -24.01
C ASP A 32 43.88 22.58 -24.08
N ALA A 33 44.99 22.66 -24.81
CA ALA A 33 45.93 21.59 -25.02
C ALA A 33 46.84 21.31 -23.79
N ASN A 34 46.36 21.62 -22.57
CA ASN A 34 47.12 21.39 -21.33
C ASN A 34 46.26 20.74 -20.24
N ALA A 35 45.39 19.79 -20.62
CA ALA A 35 44.76 18.92 -19.63
C ALA A 35 45.84 17.96 -19.07
N LYS A 36 46.29 18.21 -17.85
CA LYS A 36 47.08 17.24 -17.06
C LYS A 36 46.35 15.90 -17.03
N PRO A 37 47.05 14.75 -17.15
CA PRO A 37 46.42 13.46 -17.09
C PRO A 37 45.67 13.35 -15.75
N LYS A 38 44.40 12.91 -15.80
CA LYS A 38 43.61 12.60 -14.62
C LYS A 38 44.39 11.64 -13.76
N GLN A 39 44.81 12.06 -12.59
CA GLN A 39 45.40 11.21 -11.60
C GLN A 39 44.47 10.01 -11.37
N ALA A 40 45.10 8.80 -11.32
CA ALA A 40 44.41 7.59 -10.88
C ALA A 40 43.76 7.88 -9.51
N PRO A 41 42.57 7.33 -9.24
CA PRO A 41 41.89 7.56 -7.97
C PRO A 41 42.86 7.20 -6.83
N THR A 42 43.11 8.13 -5.92
CA THR A 42 43.83 7.89 -4.67
C THR A 42 43.19 6.71 -3.96
N PRO A 43 43.98 5.79 -3.36
CA PRO A 43 43.41 4.71 -2.56
C PRO A 43 42.50 5.28 -1.49
N ASP A 44 41.36 4.58 -1.23
CA ASP A 44 40.36 4.98 -0.26
C ASP A 44 41.01 5.24 1.11
N VAL A 45 41.19 6.48 1.47
CA VAL A 45 41.65 6.87 2.82
C VAL A 45 40.40 7.03 3.67
N LEU A 46 40.12 6.02 4.52
CA LEU A 46 39.08 6.11 5.50
C LEU A 46 39.31 7.26 6.48
N PRO A 47 38.29 7.98 6.91
CA PRO A 47 38.41 8.93 8.01
C PRO A 47 39.03 8.27 9.25
N GLU A 48 39.85 9.00 9.99
CA GLU A 48 40.57 8.53 11.16
C GLU A 48 39.64 7.82 12.19
N VAL A 49 38.45 8.38 12.42
CA VAL A 49 37.44 7.80 13.30
C VAL A 49 36.99 6.40 12.88
N MET A 50 36.96 6.11 11.59
CA MET A 50 36.60 4.79 11.07
C MET A 50 37.77 3.81 11.21
N ILE A 51 39.00 4.28 11.12
CA ILE A 51 40.21 3.48 11.39
C ILE A 51 40.23 3.08 12.87
N GLU A 52 39.97 4.02 13.78
CA GLU A 52 39.88 3.73 15.22
C GLU A 52 38.76 2.75 15.55
N ARG A 53 37.59 2.90 14.94
CA ARG A 53 36.49 1.94 15.06
C ARG A 53 36.93 0.52 14.69
N ASN A 54 37.57 0.38 13.53
CA ASN A 54 38.01 -0.93 13.05
C ASN A 54 39.12 -1.53 13.95
N LYS A 55 40.01 -0.70 14.50
CA LYS A 55 41.02 -1.15 15.45
C LYS A 55 40.41 -1.70 16.73
N LEU A 56 39.42 -0.99 17.31
CA LEU A 56 38.74 -1.46 18.49
C LEU A 56 37.92 -2.77 18.20
N PHE A 57 37.30 -2.86 17.02
CA PHE A 57 36.65 -4.12 16.62
C PHE A 57 37.66 -5.25 16.55
N GLU A 58 38.83 -5.05 15.94
CA GLU A 58 39.87 -6.10 15.80
C GLU A 58 40.40 -6.57 17.15
N GLU A 59 40.64 -5.67 18.09
CA GLU A 59 41.04 -6.01 19.45
C GLU A 59 40.03 -6.91 20.15
N LEU A 60 38.76 -6.55 20.09
CA LEU A 60 37.65 -7.34 20.67
C LEU A 60 37.42 -8.65 19.92
N TRP A 61 37.66 -8.68 18.61
CA TRP A 61 37.52 -9.87 17.78
C TRP A 61 38.59 -10.92 18.12
N GLN A 62 39.84 -10.48 18.33
CA GLN A 62 40.88 -11.40 18.76
C GLN A 62 40.60 -12.01 20.12
N GLN A 63 40.08 -11.23 21.08
CA GLN A 63 39.63 -11.76 22.36
C GLN A 63 38.52 -12.80 22.18
N HIS A 64 37.51 -12.50 21.36
CA HIS A 64 36.44 -13.45 21.07
C HIS A 64 36.95 -14.77 20.45
N LEU A 65 37.92 -14.71 19.55
CA LEU A 65 38.50 -15.91 18.96
C LEU A 65 39.28 -16.76 19.98
N GLU A 66 39.99 -16.13 20.91
CA GLU A 66 40.69 -16.82 22.00
C GLU A 66 39.68 -17.48 22.96
N ASP A 67 38.66 -16.77 23.36
CA ASP A 67 37.59 -17.30 24.21
C ASP A 67 36.88 -18.50 23.55
N THR A 68 36.60 -18.40 22.25
CA THR A 68 35.99 -19.50 21.50
C THR A 68 36.85 -20.74 21.45
N LYS A 69 38.17 -20.61 21.29
CA LYS A 69 39.12 -21.73 21.26
C LYS A 69 39.23 -22.46 22.59
N THR A 70 39.02 -21.75 23.71
CA THR A 70 39.14 -22.30 25.06
C THR A 70 37.85 -22.93 25.56
N ARG A 71 36.71 -22.72 24.87
CA ARG A 71 35.41 -23.31 25.24
C ARG A 71 35.40 -24.81 24.98
N PRO A 72 34.68 -25.59 25.81
CA PRO A 72 34.40 -27.00 25.51
C PRO A 72 33.54 -27.11 24.22
N HIS A 73 33.88 -28.09 23.37
CA HIS A 73 33.14 -28.39 22.15
C HIS A 73 32.39 -29.74 22.28
N PRO A 74 31.28 -29.83 23.07
CA PRO A 74 30.57 -31.10 23.24
C PRO A 74 29.92 -31.53 21.92
N GLU A 75 29.76 -32.83 21.76
CA GLU A 75 29.00 -33.40 20.65
C GLU A 75 27.54 -33.01 20.78
N ILE A 76 26.93 -32.62 19.68
CA ILE A 76 25.50 -32.24 19.55
C ILE A 76 24.88 -32.96 18.36
N ASN A 77 23.57 -33.09 18.40
CA ASN A 77 22.81 -33.72 17.34
C ASN A 77 21.96 -32.66 16.60
N VAL A 78 22.12 -32.57 15.29
CA VAL A 78 21.44 -31.58 14.43
C VAL A 78 20.42 -32.30 13.56
N LYS A 79 19.17 -31.89 13.64
CA LYS A 79 18.12 -32.27 12.67
C LYS A 79 18.18 -31.32 11.47
N LEU A 80 18.80 -31.78 10.39
CA LEU A 80 19.04 -30.97 9.19
C LEU A 80 17.93 -31.16 8.15
N ASP A 81 17.24 -30.06 7.82
CA ASP A 81 16.34 -29.93 6.68
C ASP A 81 17.03 -29.11 5.58
N ILE A 82 17.23 -29.73 4.43
CA ILE A 82 17.88 -29.09 3.26
C ILE A 82 16.87 -28.50 2.27
N GLY A 83 15.59 -28.57 2.57
CA GLY A 83 14.52 -28.01 1.72
C GLY A 83 14.28 -28.79 0.41
N ASP A 84 14.66 -30.07 0.36
CA ASP A 84 14.45 -30.96 -0.79
C ASP A 84 13.11 -31.72 -0.75
N GLY A 85 12.27 -31.46 0.26
CA GLY A 85 10.99 -32.12 0.48
C GLY A 85 11.08 -33.48 1.15
N ASN A 86 12.27 -33.90 1.57
CA ASN A 86 12.48 -35.11 2.35
C ASN A 86 12.48 -34.83 3.86
N ASP A 87 12.34 -35.89 4.66
CA ASP A 87 12.42 -35.76 6.11
C ASP A 87 13.80 -35.28 6.59
N ALA A 88 13.81 -34.46 7.63
CA ALA A 88 15.04 -33.93 8.23
C ALA A 88 15.97 -35.06 8.70
N LYS A 89 17.24 -34.98 8.33
CA LYS A 89 18.28 -35.97 8.67
C LYS A 89 18.95 -35.60 9.98
N SER A 90 19.20 -36.60 10.83
CA SER A 90 20.00 -36.43 12.05
C SER A 90 21.49 -36.51 11.70
N VAL A 91 22.25 -35.45 12.00
CA VAL A 91 23.66 -35.33 11.68
C VAL A 91 24.43 -35.00 12.97
N PRO A 92 25.51 -35.74 13.32
CA PRO A 92 26.36 -35.41 14.44
C PRO A 92 27.16 -34.11 14.14
N ALA A 93 27.31 -33.26 15.14
CA ALA A 93 28.01 -31.99 15.05
C ALA A 93 28.70 -31.67 16.39
N LYS A 94 29.48 -30.59 16.45
CA LYS A 94 30.12 -30.12 17.68
C LYS A 94 29.67 -28.69 17.98
N ALA A 95 29.24 -28.48 19.22
CA ALA A 95 28.88 -27.15 19.70
C ALA A 95 30.07 -26.18 19.60
N TYR A 96 29.78 -24.91 19.26
CA TYR A 96 30.77 -23.83 19.09
C TYR A 96 31.85 -24.04 18.00
N GLU A 97 31.75 -25.13 17.22
CA GLU A 97 32.65 -25.42 16.10
C GLU A 97 31.91 -25.60 14.79
N THR A 98 30.85 -26.43 14.78
CA THR A 98 30.08 -26.71 13.56
C THR A 98 29.12 -25.57 13.24
N THR A 99 29.15 -25.11 12.00
CA THR A 99 28.27 -24.03 11.48
C THR A 99 27.23 -24.59 10.52
N PRO A 100 26.05 -23.96 10.36
CA PRO A 100 25.10 -24.37 9.33
C PRO A 100 25.71 -24.39 7.92
N GLY A 101 26.65 -23.47 7.63
CA GLY A 101 27.34 -23.41 6.36
C GLY A 101 28.21 -24.64 6.06
N SER A 102 28.66 -25.38 7.07
CA SER A 102 29.45 -26.62 6.89
C SER A 102 28.60 -27.71 6.21
N PHE A 103 27.28 -27.74 6.44
CA PHE A 103 26.38 -28.72 5.84
C PHE A 103 26.09 -28.49 4.35
N LEU A 104 26.47 -27.31 3.80
CA LEU A 104 26.31 -27.04 2.36
C LEU A 104 27.13 -28.00 1.48
N ARG A 105 28.08 -28.71 2.02
CA ARG A 105 28.85 -29.76 1.31
C ARG A 105 28.03 -30.97 0.98
N ASP A 106 27.04 -31.25 1.83
CA ASP A 106 26.16 -32.43 1.73
C ASP A 106 24.88 -32.14 0.94
N VAL A 107 24.70 -30.89 0.51
CA VAL A 107 23.56 -30.42 -0.30
C VAL A 107 23.95 -30.44 -1.78
N PRO A 108 23.04 -30.88 -2.70
CA PRO A 108 23.27 -30.80 -4.14
C PRO A 108 23.71 -29.40 -4.58
N LYS A 109 24.67 -29.31 -5.51
CA LYS A 109 25.31 -28.04 -5.91
C LYS A 109 24.34 -26.97 -6.41
N ASP A 110 23.30 -27.37 -7.11
CA ASP A 110 22.23 -26.52 -7.64
C ASP A 110 21.37 -25.91 -6.51
N LEU A 111 21.12 -26.64 -5.44
CA LEU A 111 20.45 -26.15 -4.24
C LEU A 111 21.38 -25.31 -3.37
N SER A 112 22.60 -25.80 -3.06
CA SER A 112 23.54 -25.13 -2.18
C SER A 112 23.97 -23.75 -2.68
N ALA A 113 24.00 -23.55 -4.02
CA ALA A 113 24.29 -22.26 -4.63
C ALA A 113 23.27 -21.20 -4.29
N ASN A 114 22.02 -21.61 -4.10
CA ASN A 114 20.88 -20.72 -3.85
C ASN A 114 20.60 -20.50 -2.36
N ILE A 115 21.23 -21.27 -1.45
CA ILE A 115 21.08 -21.10 -0.01
C ILE A 115 21.69 -19.76 0.42
N VAL A 116 20.91 -19.01 1.16
CA VAL A 116 21.25 -17.65 1.64
C VAL A 116 21.52 -17.65 3.13
N ILE A 117 20.68 -18.33 3.92
CA ILE A 117 20.68 -18.27 5.38
C ILE A 117 20.20 -19.60 5.97
N ALA A 118 20.40 -19.83 7.27
CA ALA A 118 19.81 -20.92 8.01
C ALA A 118 18.70 -20.44 8.96
N LYS A 119 17.83 -21.35 9.37
CA LYS A 119 16.87 -21.18 10.47
C LYS A 119 17.16 -22.25 11.50
N VAL A 120 17.49 -21.86 12.73
CA VAL A 120 17.87 -22.75 13.84
C VAL A 120 16.78 -22.65 14.91
N ASP A 121 16.12 -23.76 15.22
CA ASP A 121 15.00 -23.82 16.17
C ASP A 121 13.92 -22.74 15.90
N GLY A 122 13.68 -22.39 14.63
CA GLY A 122 12.72 -21.38 14.22
C GLY A 122 13.26 -19.96 14.11
N GLU A 123 14.48 -19.67 14.53
CA GLU A 123 15.13 -18.36 14.44
C GLU A 123 16.13 -18.28 13.25
N LEU A 124 16.18 -17.13 12.57
CA LEU A 124 17.13 -16.90 11.49
C LEU A 124 18.57 -16.84 12.04
N TRP A 125 19.47 -17.53 11.35
CA TRP A 125 20.84 -17.77 11.84
C TRP A 125 21.89 -17.66 10.74
N ASP A 126 22.99 -16.95 11.02
CA ASP A 126 24.09 -16.84 10.06
C ASP A 126 24.65 -18.20 9.69
N LEU A 127 24.91 -18.43 8.40
CA LEU A 127 25.56 -19.66 7.95
C LEU A 127 26.96 -19.85 8.53
N ASN A 128 27.64 -18.78 8.95
CA ASN A 128 28.99 -18.82 9.54
C ASN A 128 28.96 -18.83 11.08
N ARG A 129 27.78 -18.65 11.74
CA ARG A 129 27.67 -18.68 13.19
C ARG A 129 27.64 -20.12 13.69
N PRO A 130 28.53 -20.53 14.62
CA PRO A 130 28.53 -21.87 15.17
C PRO A 130 27.22 -22.22 15.89
N LEU A 131 26.87 -23.49 15.85
CA LEU A 131 25.71 -24.04 16.61
C LEU A 131 26.16 -24.23 18.08
N GLU A 132 25.22 -24.06 19.02
CA GLU A 132 25.54 -24.00 20.45
C GLU A 132 25.01 -25.22 21.24
N LYS A 133 24.00 -25.91 20.71
CA LYS A 133 23.32 -27.06 21.35
C LYS A 133 22.65 -27.94 20.32
N ASP A 134 22.02 -29.04 20.76
CA ASP A 134 21.10 -29.82 19.94
C ASP A 134 20.02 -28.91 19.35
N CYS A 135 19.79 -28.99 18.04
CA CYS A 135 18.89 -28.08 17.35
C CYS A 135 18.35 -28.66 16.04
N ALA A 136 17.31 -28.02 15.53
CA ALA A 136 16.80 -28.22 14.18
C ALA A 136 17.34 -27.09 13.27
N VAL A 137 17.92 -27.44 12.12
CA VAL A 137 18.47 -26.51 11.15
C VAL A 137 17.74 -26.67 9.82
N ALA A 138 17.12 -25.61 9.34
CA ALA A 138 16.56 -25.53 7.98
C ALA A 138 17.41 -24.57 7.15
N LEU A 139 17.77 -24.98 5.91
CA LEU A 139 18.55 -24.15 4.97
C LEU A 139 17.61 -23.44 4.01
N LEU A 140 17.62 -22.11 4.00
CA LEU A 140 16.66 -21.29 3.26
C LEU A 140 17.27 -20.68 1.99
N PRO A 141 16.65 -20.93 0.81
CA PRO A 141 17.06 -20.34 -0.46
C PRO A 141 16.54 -18.90 -0.62
N PHE A 142 17.08 -18.14 -1.58
CA PHE A 142 16.66 -16.76 -1.90
C PHE A 142 15.16 -16.63 -2.27
N SER A 143 14.53 -17.69 -2.74
CA SER A 143 13.09 -17.71 -3.03
C SER A 143 12.23 -17.60 -1.77
N ASN A 144 12.77 -17.98 -0.59
CA ASN A 144 12.12 -17.78 0.68
C ASN A 144 12.10 -16.28 1.04
N PRO A 145 10.94 -15.71 1.44
CA PRO A 145 10.82 -14.28 1.79
C PRO A 145 11.77 -13.82 2.90
N GLU A 146 11.90 -14.59 4.00
CA GLU A 146 12.79 -14.26 5.12
C GLU A 146 14.27 -14.26 4.67
N ALA A 147 14.68 -15.25 3.87
CA ALA A 147 16.04 -15.32 3.34
C ALA A 147 16.35 -14.17 2.37
N ARG A 148 15.37 -13.73 1.59
CA ARG A 148 15.50 -12.59 0.69
C ARG A 148 15.65 -11.27 1.46
N GLU A 149 14.95 -11.09 2.56
CA GLU A 149 15.15 -9.93 3.45
C GLU A 149 16.54 -9.87 4.01
N VAL A 150 17.08 -11.00 4.50
CA VAL A 150 18.47 -11.10 4.97
C VAL A 150 19.47 -10.79 3.86
N PHE A 151 19.22 -11.25 2.64
CA PHE A 151 20.08 -10.96 1.49
C PHE A 151 20.08 -9.46 1.17
N TRP A 152 18.93 -8.80 1.18
CA TRP A 152 18.83 -7.36 0.95
C TRP A 152 19.38 -6.54 2.11
N HIS A 153 19.21 -6.99 3.35
CA HIS A 153 19.85 -6.38 4.52
C HIS A 153 21.38 -6.41 4.38
N SER A 154 21.93 -7.54 4.02
CA SER A 154 23.38 -7.68 3.77
C SER A 154 23.86 -6.82 2.60
N SER A 155 23.01 -6.67 1.56
CA SER A 155 23.30 -5.79 0.42
C SER A 155 23.28 -4.31 0.81
N ALA A 156 22.44 -3.92 1.79
CA ALA A 156 22.43 -2.58 2.36
C ALA A 156 23.77 -2.27 3.06
N HIS A 157 24.32 -3.22 3.82
CA HIS A 157 25.66 -3.04 4.42
C HIS A 157 26.76 -2.86 3.36
N CYS A 158 26.71 -3.61 2.25
CA CYS A 158 27.65 -3.39 1.14
C CYS A 158 27.52 -2.00 0.50
N LEU A 159 26.28 -1.48 0.41
CA LEU A 159 26.05 -0.10 -0.01
C LEU A 159 26.60 0.90 1.01
N GLY A 160 26.39 0.64 2.30
CA GLY A 160 26.94 1.45 3.40
C GLY A 160 28.46 1.54 3.34
N GLU A 161 29.14 0.42 3.17
CA GLU A 161 30.60 0.38 3.00
C GLU A 161 31.06 1.20 1.78
N ALA A 162 30.39 1.01 0.63
CA ALA A 162 30.69 1.78 -0.56
C ALA A 162 30.53 3.29 -0.36
N CYS A 163 29.47 3.70 0.40
CA CYS A 163 29.21 5.11 0.70
C CYS A 163 30.22 5.68 1.72
N GLU A 164 30.58 4.94 2.77
CA GLU A 164 31.62 5.37 3.70
C GLU A 164 32.99 5.57 2.97
N CYS A 165 33.33 4.61 2.12
CA CYS A 165 34.56 4.68 1.34
C CYS A 165 34.57 5.79 0.27
N GLU A 166 33.42 6.17 -0.27
CA GLU A 166 33.33 7.22 -1.31
C GLU A 166 33.21 8.61 -0.71
N TYR A 167 32.44 8.75 0.37
CA TYR A 167 32.06 10.07 0.88
C TYR A 167 32.58 10.39 2.28
N GLY A 168 33.08 9.40 3.04
CA GLY A 168 33.35 9.58 4.47
C GLY A 168 32.10 9.97 5.26
N CYS A 169 30.92 9.52 4.83
CA CYS A 169 29.62 9.90 5.40
C CYS A 169 29.34 9.18 6.72
N LEU A 170 28.43 9.74 7.53
CA LEU A 170 27.95 9.12 8.76
C LEU A 170 26.71 8.27 8.45
N LEU A 171 26.83 6.97 8.58
CA LEU A 171 25.74 6.03 8.35
C LEU A 171 24.71 6.08 9.50
N SER A 172 23.42 6.09 9.15
CA SER A 172 22.32 6.00 10.11
C SER A 172 21.80 4.57 10.19
N HIS A 173 20.98 4.12 9.25
CA HIS A 173 20.48 2.75 9.20
C HIS A 173 20.17 2.31 7.78
N GLY A 174 20.20 0.98 7.53
CA GLY A 174 20.00 0.39 6.22
C GLY A 174 19.14 -0.87 6.26
N PRO A 175 17.78 -0.74 6.39
CA PRO A 175 16.91 -1.89 6.45
C PRO A 175 16.61 -2.47 5.05
N PRO A 176 16.24 -3.76 4.99
CA PRO A 176 15.55 -4.30 3.83
C PRO A 176 14.16 -3.70 3.70
N THR A 177 13.61 -3.74 2.50
CA THR A 177 12.23 -3.36 2.17
C THR A 177 11.59 -4.46 1.32
N PRO A 178 10.27 -4.51 1.15
CA PRO A 178 9.61 -5.51 0.30
C PRO A 178 10.11 -5.53 -1.16
N GLN A 179 10.75 -4.45 -1.62
CA GLN A 179 11.18 -4.28 -3.01
C GLN A 179 12.70 -4.04 -3.17
N GLY A 180 13.50 -4.32 -2.15
CA GLY A 180 14.93 -4.07 -2.17
C GLY A 180 15.46 -3.64 -0.81
N PHE A 181 16.28 -2.61 -0.77
CA PHE A 181 16.86 -2.05 0.45
C PHE A 181 17.20 -0.58 0.25
N PHE A 182 17.52 0.10 1.35
CA PHE A 182 18.09 1.45 1.30
C PHE A 182 19.15 1.62 2.39
N TYR A 183 19.91 2.70 2.30
CA TYR A 183 20.75 3.18 3.38
C TYR A 183 20.60 4.69 3.54
N ASP A 184 20.40 5.13 4.80
CA ASP A 184 20.33 6.54 5.18
C ASP A 184 21.69 6.99 5.73
N MET A 185 22.17 8.14 5.25
CA MET A 185 23.45 8.68 5.64
C MET A 185 23.42 10.21 5.75
N ALA A 186 24.20 10.74 6.69
CA ALA A 186 24.51 12.16 6.75
C ALA A 186 25.76 12.42 5.93
N MET A 187 25.64 13.27 4.93
CA MET A 187 26.75 13.61 4.07
C MET A 187 27.62 14.70 4.72
N PRO A 188 28.95 14.61 4.62
CA PRO A 188 29.79 15.73 5.00
C PRO A 188 29.42 16.97 4.16
N ASP A 189 29.49 18.14 4.78
CA ASP A 189 29.23 19.46 4.14
C ASP A 189 27.84 19.62 3.50
N GLY A 190 26.86 18.78 3.88
CA GLY A 190 25.50 18.84 3.34
C GLY A 190 25.39 18.50 1.84
N ARG A 191 26.38 17.84 1.27
CA ARG A 191 26.39 17.40 -0.13
C ARG A 191 25.19 16.51 -0.43
N VAL A 192 24.55 16.73 -1.59
CA VAL A 192 23.45 15.91 -2.13
C VAL A 192 24.02 14.90 -3.12
N VAL A 193 23.66 13.63 -2.96
CA VAL A 193 23.99 12.56 -3.92
C VAL A 193 23.18 12.77 -5.20
N ARG A 194 23.83 12.62 -6.36
CA ARG A 194 23.23 12.79 -7.69
C ARG A 194 23.36 11.46 -8.48
N GLU A 195 22.56 11.31 -9.51
CA GLU A 195 22.64 10.12 -10.40
C GLU A 195 24.05 9.98 -11.04
N SER A 196 24.76 11.08 -11.27
CA SER A 196 26.16 11.06 -11.75
C SER A 196 27.12 10.31 -10.81
N ASP A 197 26.77 10.24 -9.53
CA ASP A 197 27.60 9.62 -8.48
C ASP A 197 27.38 8.11 -8.43
N TRP A 198 26.24 7.59 -8.94
CA TRP A 198 25.89 6.18 -8.86
C TRP A 198 26.93 5.26 -9.48
N LYS A 199 27.55 5.67 -10.59
CA LYS A 199 28.59 4.87 -11.26
C LYS A 199 29.81 4.62 -10.38
N ALA A 200 30.20 5.57 -9.55
CA ALA A 200 31.30 5.43 -8.61
C ALA A 200 30.93 4.42 -7.52
N LEU A 201 29.74 4.54 -6.96
CA LEU A 201 29.23 3.62 -5.95
C LEU A 201 29.05 2.20 -6.50
N ASP A 202 28.50 2.02 -7.70
CA ASP A 202 28.38 0.71 -8.36
C ASP A 202 29.75 0.05 -8.56
N THR A 203 30.78 0.85 -8.89
CA THR A 203 32.14 0.36 -9.06
C THR A 203 32.71 -0.13 -7.74
N LYS A 204 32.53 0.63 -6.64
CA LYS A 204 33.01 0.24 -5.29
C LYS A 204 32.27 -0.99 -4.78
N ALA A 205 30.92 -1.02 -4.88
CA ALA A 205 30.09 -2.17 -4.54
C ALA A 205 30.54 -3.44 -5.31
N SER A 206 30.82 -3.30 -6.61
CA SER A 206 31.32 -4.41 -7.45
C SER A 206 32.67 -4.93 -6.97
N ARG A 207 33.56 -4.08 -6.38
CA ARG A 207 34.81 -4.50 -5.77
C ARG A 207 34.54 -5.32 -4.50
N ILE A 208 33.69 -4.82 -3.60
CA ILE A 208 33.26 -5.48 -2.37
C ILE A 208 32.75 -6.90 -2.66
N PHE A 209 31.91 -7.08 -3.70
CA PHE A 209 31.37 -8.39 -4.09
C PHE A 209 32.44 -9.35 -4.61
N LYS A 210 33.48 -8.85 -5.33
CA LYS A 210 34.61 -9.65 -5.84
C LYS A 210 35.53 -10.09 -4.73
N GLU A 211 35.71 -9.29 -3.71
CA GLU A 211 36.56 -9.59 -2.54
C GLU A 211 35.97 -10.70 -1.67
N LYS A 212 34.67 -11.00 -1.80
CA LYS A 212 33.94 -12.04 -1.03
C LYS A 212 34.15 -11.86 0.49
N GLN A 213 34.00 -10.61 0.95
CA GLN A 213 34.15 -10.25 2.36
C GLN A 213 33.14 -11.03 3.21
N SER A 214 33.60 -11.54 4.38
CA SER A 214 32.72 -12.18 5.38
C SER A 214 31.89 -11.14 6.14
N PHE A 215 30.83 -11.61 6.79
CA PHE A 215 30.11 -10.85 7.81
C PHE A 215 30.50 -11.43 9.17
N ASP A 216 31.41 -10.73 9.88
CA ASP A 216 31.97 -11.19 11.15
C ASP A 216 31.09 -10.62 12.29
N ARG A 217 30.38 -11.51 12.99
CA ARG A 217 29.45 -11.17 14.09
C ARG A 217 30.21 -11.13 15.41
N LEU A 218 30.06 -10.02 16.15
CA LEU A 218 30.63 -9.87 17.48
C LEU A 218 29.60 -9.31 18.46
N GLU A 219 29.51 -9.90 19.64
CA GLU A 219 28.70 -9.37 20.73
C GLU A 219 29.60 -8.41 21.55
N VAL A 220 29.11 -7.17 21.73
CA VAL A 220 29.90 -6.07 22.32
C VAL A 220 29.11 -5.43 23.45
N SER A 221 29.77 -5.15 24.58
CA SER A 221 29.15 -4.45 25.71
C SER A 221 28.70 -3.05 25.31
N LYS A 222 27.63 -2.56 25.95
CA LYS A 222 27.07 -1.21 25.69
C LYS A 222 28.10 -0.11 25.84
N GLU A 223 29.07 -0.26 26.78
CA GLU A 223 30.16 0.68 26.96
C GLU A 223 31.09 0.72 25.75
N ASN A 224 31.52 -0.44 25.26
CA ASN A 224 32.36 -0.54 24.08
C ASN A 224 31.65 -0.13 22.80
N LEU A 225 30.31 -0.38 22.69
CA LEU A 225 29.49 0.15 21.58
C LEU A 225 29.53 1.68 21.57
N LYS A 226 29.37 2.33 22.72
CA LYS A 226 29.47 3.80 22.82
C LYS A 226 30.85 4.34 22.44
N LYS A 227 31.89 3.63 22.81
CA LYS A 227 33.28 3.98 22.39
C LYS A 227 33.44 3.81 20.87
N MET A 228 33.01 2.68 20.34
CA MET A 228 33.15 2.32 18.92
C MET A 228 32.38 3.30 17.99
N PHE A 229 31.22 3.79 18.40
CA PHE A 229 30.38 4.68 17.63
C PHE A 229 30.34 6.11 18.16
N ALA A 230 31.32 6.53 19.00
CA ALA A 230 31.35 7.87 19.61
C ALA A 230 31.29 9.01 18.58
N TYR A 231 31.75 8.78 17.36
CA TYR A 231 31.76 9.74 16.25
C TYR A 231 30.38 9.97 15.60
N SER A 232 29.40 9.07 15.83
CA SER A 232 28.11 9.10 15.14
C SER A 232 26.96 9.32 16.12
N LYS A 233 26.39 10.54 16.13
CA LYS A 233 25.20 10.84 16.92
C LYS A 233 24.01 9.93 16.58
N TYR A 234 23.91 9.44 15.33
CA TYR A 234 22.85 8.54 14.88
C TYR A 234 22.99 7.16 15.51
N LYS A 235 24.17 6.59 15.50
CA LYS A 235 24.44 5.28 16.13
C LYS A 235 24.31 5.37 17.65
N LEU A 236 24.79 6.43 18.28
CA LEU A 236 24.61 6.64 19.72
C LEU A 236 23.13 6.70 20.10
N HIS A 237 22.30 7.38 19.30
CA HIS A 237 20.85 7.42 19.54
C HIS A 237 20.23 6.01 19.51
N TYR A 238 20.60 5.17 18.54
CA TYR A 238 20.11 3.79 18.47
C TYR A 238 20.61 2.93 19.61
N ILE A 239 21.89 3.09 20.02
CA ILE A 239 22.46 2.40 21.19
C ILE A 239 21.67 2.76 22.46
N ASP A 240 21.38 4.04 22.67
CA ASP A 240 20.67 4.49 23.88
C ASP A 240 19.22 4.02 23.93
N LYS A 241 18.52 4.04 22.79
CA LYS A 241 17.10 3.67 22.72
C LYS A 241 16.82 2.18 22.54
N LEU A 242 17.62 1.47 21.71
CA LEU A 242 17.29 0.11 21.32
C LEU A 242 18.09 -0.97 22.05
N VAL A 243 19.23 -0.63 22.64
CA VAL A 243 20.01 -1.56 23.46
C VAL A 243 19.55 -1.47 24.91
N THR A 244 18.53 -2.28 25.23
CA THR A 244 17.95 -2.37 26.58
C THR A 244 18.79 -3.23 27.54
N GLY A 245 19.60 -4.17 27.00
CA GLY A 245 20.51 -5.04 27.76
C GLY A 245 21.89 -4.44 27.95
N GLU A 246 22.79 -5.25 28.53
CA GLU A 246 24.21 -4.89 28.78
C GLU A 246 25.09 -4.98 27.53
N SER A 247 24.65 -5.68 26.48
CA SER A 247 25.36 -5.90 25.23
C SER A 247 24.45 -5.84 24.00
N SER A 248 25.00 -5.71 22.84
CA SER A 248 24.35 -5.92 21.54
C SER A 248 25.38 -6.37 20.50
N THR A 249 24.91 -6.74 19.32
CA THR A 249 25.78 -7.23 18.26
C THR A 249 26.21 -6.13 17.29
N VAL A 250 27.42 -6.27 16.79
CA VAL A 250 27.95 -5.56 15.64
C VAL A 250 28.37 -6.55 14.57
N TYR A 251 28.37 -6.12 13.32
CA TYR A 251 28.89 -6.90 12.21
C TYR A 251 29.96 -6.10 11.48
N ARG A 252 31.07 -6.78 11.16
CA ARG A 252 32.07 -6.26 10.26
C ARG A 252 31.91 -6.87 8.88
N CYS A 253 31.93 -6.02 7.85
CA CYS A 253 32.00 -6.41 6.44
C CYS A 253 33.05 -5.55 5.78
N GLY A 254 34.22 -6.11 5.48
CA GLY A 254 35.34 -5.33 4.98
C GLY A 254 35.77 -4.22 5.93
N THR A 255 35.68 -2.99 5.47
CA THR A 255 35.99 -1.80 6.27
C THR A 255 34.83 -1.28 7.09
N LEU A 256 33.63 -1.71 6.79
CA LEU A 256 32.43 -1.33 7.55
C LEU A 256 32.29 -2.15 8.83
N VAL A 257 32.18 -1.48 9.97
CA VAL A 257 31.69 -2.06 11.22
C VAL A 257 30.35 -1.34 11.53
N ASP A 258 29.27 -2.09 11.67
CA ASP A 258 27.94 -1.52 11.88
C ASP A 258 27.22 -2.15 13.07
N LEU A 259 26.44 -1.31 13.78
CA LEU A 259 25.51 -1.76 14.82
C LEU A 259 24.35 -2.48 14.17
N CYS A 260 24.27 -3.79 14.33
CA CYS A 260 23.31 -4.64 13.67
C CYS A 260 23.03 -5.92 14.45
N ARG A 261 21.77 -6.34 14.49
CA ARG A 261 21.39 -7.62 15.11
C ARG A 261 21.60 -8.82 14.19
N GLY A 262 21.74 -8.59 12.89
CA GLY A 262 21.82 -9.64 11.89
C GLY A 262 20.46 -10.36 11.67
N PRO A 263 20.50 -11.59 11.14
CA PRO A 263 21.67 -12.24 10.56
C PRO A 263 22.04 -11.71 9.17
N HIS A 264 23.16 -12.19 8.62
CA HIS A 264 23.67 -11.83 7.30
C HIS A 264 24.01 -13.05 6.44
N ILE A 265 24.16 -12.82 5.14
CA ILE A 265 24.62 -13.84 4.20
C ILE A 265 26.06 -14.26 4.50
N GLN A 266 26.47 -15.43 4.03
CA GLN A 266 27.79 -16.00 4.29
C GLN A 266 28.95 -15.08 3.91
N ASN A 267 28.89 -14.43 2.75
CA ASN A 267 29.85 -13.44 2.28
C ASN A 267 29.27 -12.63 1.12
N THR A 268 29.86 -11.47 0.82
CA THR A 268 29.43 -10.55 -0.23
C THR A 268 29.48 -11.14 -1.64
N GLY A 269 30.30 -12.20 -1.85
CA GLY A 269 30.39 -12.91 -3.12
C GLY A 269 29.11 -13.66 -3.54
N LYS A 270 28.12 -13.81 -2.65
CA LYS A 270 26.78 -14.32 -2.99
C LYS A 270 25.98 -13.28 -3.80
N ILE A 271 26.31 -12.00 -3.71
CA ILE A 271 25.67 -10.92 -4.48
C ILE A 271 26.32 -10.89 -5.87
N LYS A 272 25.55 -11.33 -6.89
CA LYS A 272 26.04 -11.39 -8.28
C LYS A 272 25.66 -10.19 -9.11
N THR A 273 24.58 -9.52 -8.74
CA THR A 273 24.16 -8.29 -9.37
C THR A 273 23.58 -7.31 -8.35
N PHE A 274 23.85 -6.04 -8.58
CA PHE A 274 23.47 -4.93 -7.73
C PHE A 274 23.13 -3.74 -8.62
N LYS A 275 22.15 -2.94 -8.24
CA LYS A 275 21.80 -1.72 -8.95
C LYS A 275 21.23 -0.69 -7.99
N ILE A 276 21.73 0.55 -8.07
CA ILE A 276 21.11 1.69 -7.43
C ILE A 276 19.87 2.07 -8.26
N MET A 277 18.75 2.25 -7.59
CA MET A 277 17.46 2.52 -8.23
C MET A 277 17.02 3.97 -8.07
N GLN A 278 17.33 4.59 -6.93
CA GLN A 278 16.85 5.93 -6.59
C GLN A 278 17.69 6.51 -5.46
N ASN A 279 17.81 7.84 -5.44
CA ASN A 279 18.25 8.57 -4.26
C ASN A 279 17.21 9.66 -3.91
N SER A 280 17.12 10.00 -2.63
CA SER A 280 16.20 11.01 -2.11
C SER A 280 16.73 11.56 -0.79
N SER A 281 16.16 12.66 -0.32
CA SER A 281 16.34 13.11 1.06
C SER A 281 15.35 12.38 1.99
N ALA A 282 15.74 12.21 3.23
CA ALA A 282 14.91 11.69 4.31
C ALA A 282 15.26 12.43 5.60
N TYR A 283 14.30 12.62 6.50
CA TYR A 283 14.59 13.18 7.82
C TYR A 283 14.93 12.05 8.80
N PHE A 284 15.89 12.31 9.67
CA PHE A 284 16.24 11.35 10.73
C PHE A 284 15.01 11.04 11.58
N LEU A 285 14.70 9.75 11.79
CA LEU A 285 13.49 9.25 12.47
C LEU A 285 12.15 9.69 11.82
N GLY A 286 12.17 10.18 10.60
CA GLY A 286 10.97 10.65 9.90
C GLY A 286 10.43 12.01 10.36
N ASP A 287 11.13 12.69 11.26
CA ASP A 287 10.71 13.98 11.82
C ASP A 287 11.43 15.14 11.10
N GLN A 288 10.66 16.07 10.55
CA GLN A 288 11.15 17.22 9.78
C GLN A 288 12.01 18.20 10.62
N THR A 289 11.93 18.12 11.93
CA THR A 289 12.75 18.95 12.84
C THR A 289 14.16 18.40 13.04
N ASN A 290 14.39 17.14 12.63
CA ASN A 290 15.68 16.48 12.69
C ASN A 290 16.51 16.69 11.42
N ASP A 291 17.75 16.20 11.45
CA ASP A 291 18.68 16.32 10.32
C ASP A 291 18.11 15.73 9.03
N SER A 292 18.40 16.39 7.91
CA SER A 292 18.15 15.84 6.57
C SER A 292 19.28 14.89 6.19
N LEU A 293 18.92 13.64 5.93
CA LEU A 293 19.80 12.56 5.48
C LEU A 293 19.63 12.32 3.99
N GLN A 294 20.67 11.76 3.36
CA GLN A 294 20.57 11.21 2.01
C GLN A 294 20.18 9.74 2.12
N ARG A 295 19.18 9.32 1.34
CA ARG A 295 18.71 7.95 1.22
C ARG A 295 19.02 7.41 -0.17
N ILE A 296 19.80 6.34 -0.25
CA ILE A 296 20.05 5.63 -1.51
C ILE A 296 19.32 4.29 -1.47
N ARG A 297 18.49 4.03 -2.48
CA ARG A 297 17.76 2.78 -2.63
C ARG A 297 18.42 1.91 -3.68
N GLY A 298 18.51 0.61 -3.39
CA GLY A 298 19.10 -0.38 -4.30
C GLY A 298 18.33 -1.69 -4.32
N VAL A 299 18.65 -2.49 -5.32
CA VAL A 299 18.22 -3.90 -5.44
C VAL A 299 19.45 -4.76 -5.71
N ALA A 300 19.44 -5.99 -5.21
CA ALA A 300 20.51 -6.96 -5.43
C ALA A 300 19.94 -8.36 -5.56
N PHE A 301 20.60 -9.20 -6.37
CA PHE A 301 20.18 -10.57 -6.62
C PHE A 301 21.38 -11.52 -6.69
N PRO A 302 21.18 -12.82 -6.32
CA PRO A 302 22.22 -13.85 -6.44
C PRO A 302 22.42 -14.32 -7.88
N ASP A 303 21.60 -13.86 -8.82
CA ASP A 303 21.62 -14.25 -10.23
C ASP A 303 21.25 -13.08 -11.15
N LYS A 304 21.90 -13.00 -12.32
CA LYS A 304 21.63 -11.95 -13.34
C LYS A 304 20.27 -12.06 -13.97
N LYS A 305 19.72 -13.28 -14.11
CA LYS A 305 18.40 -13.52 -14.68
C LYS A 305 17.32 -12.96 -13.79
N LEU A 306 17.41 -13.19 -12.48
CA LEU A 306 16.48 -12.63 -11.49
C LEU A 306 16.48 -11.09 -11.50
N MET A 307 17.66 -10.46 -11.65
CA MET A 307 17.76 -9.01 -11.82
C MET A 307 17.05 -8.54 -13.09
N ALA A 308 17.26 -9.23 -14.22
CA ALA A 308 16.62 -8.86 -15.48
C ALA A 308 15.09 -9.01 -15.42
N GLU A 309 14.61 -10.08 -14.80
CA GLU A 309 13.19 -10.32 -14.56
C GLU A 309 12.59 -9.21 -13.66
N HIS A 310 13.29 -8.84 -12.59
CA HIS A 310 12.86 -7.77 -11.69
C HIS A 310 12.81 -6.40 -12.39
N LEU A 311 13.82 -6.04 -13.18
CA LEU A 311 13.84 -4.79 -13.93
C LEU A 311 12.71 -4.74 -14.97
N LYS A 312 12.45 -5.86 -15.65
CA LYS A 312 11.31 -5.97 -16.57
C LYS A 312 9.98 -5.82 -15.83
N PHE A 313 9.86 -6.43 -14.65
CA PHE A 313 8.69 -6.25 -13.79
C PHE A 313 8.48 -4.78 -13.41
N LEU A 314 9.52 -4.06 -13.00
CA LEU A 314 9.44 -2.64 -12.66
C LEU A 314 9.06 -1.77 -13.87
N GLU A 315 9.60 -2.08 -15.06
CA GLU A 315 9.23 -1.39 -16.30
C GLU A 315 7.75 -1.59 -16.63
N GLU A 316 7.25 -2.82 -16.50
CA GLU A 316 5.82 -3.11 -16.71
C GLU A 316 4.94 -2.44 -15.63
N ALA A 317 5.41 -2.41 -14.38
CA ALA A 317 4.70 -1.70 -13.30
C ALA A 317 4.62 -0.19 -13.57
N GLU A 318 5.70 0.43 -14.07
CA GLU A 318 5.71 1.85 -14.42
C GLU A 318 4.80 2.15 -15.61
N LYS A 319 4.74 1.28 -16.62
CA LYS A 319 3.79 1.41 -17.75
C LYS A 319 2.34 1.38 -17.29
N ARG A 320 2.06 0.71 -16.15
CA ARG A 320 0.73 0.59 -15.56
C ARG A 320 0.44 1.61 -14.45
N ASN A 321 1.38 2.50 -14.17
CA ASN A 321 1.26 3.53 -13.13
C ASN A 321 -0.05 4.32 -13.30
N HIS A 322 -0.91 4.31 -12.27
CA HIS A 322 -2.24 4.93 -12.32
C HIS A 322 -2.20 6.45 -12.51
N LEU A 323 -1.15 7.14 -12.04
CA LEU A 323 -1.00 8.58 -12.25
C LEU A 323 -0.76 8.89 -13.73
N ARG A 324 0.11 8.11 -14.39
CA ARG A 324 0.40 8.24 -15.80
C ARG A 324 -0.82 7.95 -16.67
N ILE A 325 -1.44 6.77 -16.49
CA ILE A 325 -2.64 6.37 -17.25
C ILE A 325 -3.80 7.31 -16.95
N GLY A 326 -3.95 7.72 -15.69
CA GLY A 326 -4.98 8.68 -15.28
C GLY A 326 -4.89 10.00 -16.04
N LYS A 327 -3.68 10.51 -16.25
CA LYS A 327 -3.41 11.71 -17.06
C LYS A 327 -3.66 11.44 -18.56
N GLU A 328 -3.11 10.35 -19.12
CA GLU A 328 -3.25 10.00 -20.54
C GLU A 328 -4.71 9.75 -20.96
N GLN A 329 -5.53 9.17 -20.08
CA GLN A 329 -6.94 8.89 -20.34
C GLN A 329 -7.90 9.94 -19.77
N GLU A 330 -7.40 11.01 -19.19
CA GLU A 330 -8.19 12.10 -18.61
C GLU A 330 -9.19 11.57 -17.54
N LEU A 331 -8.67 10.80 -16.58
CA LEU A 331 -9.50 10.21 -15.54
C LEU A 331 -9.58 11.10 -14.29
N PHE A 332 -8.46 11.66 -13.86
CA PHE A 332 -8.36 12.52 -12.68
C PHE A 332 -7.09 13.37 -12.69
N PHE A 333 -7.03 14.35 -11.80
CA PHE A 333 -5.83 15.12 -11.49
C PHE A 333 -5.81 15.54 -10.01
N PHE A 334 -4.67 16.01 -9.54
CA PHE A 334 -4.49 16.64 -8.24
C PHE A 334 -4.10 18.10 -8.42
N ASP A 335 -4.54 18.95 -7.48
CA ASP A 335 -4.23 20.37 -7.46
C ASP A 335 -3.66 20.79 -6.10
N GLU A 336 -2.75 21.74 -6.09
CA GLU A 336 -2.09 22.24 -4.88
C GLU A 336 -3.08 22.93 -3.93
N MET A 337 -4.18 23.48 -4.46
CA MET A 337 -5.23 24.09 -3.65
C MET A 337 -6.05 23.08 -2.85
N SER A 338 -5.99 21.79 -3.20
CA SER A 338 -6.66 20.69 -2.48
C SER A 338 -5.75 19.47 -2.35
N PRO A 339 -4.66 19.58 -1.58
CA PRO A 339 -3.63 18.55 -1.50
C PRO A 339 -4.18 17.24 -0.92
N GLY A 340 -3.94 16.14 -1.63
CA GLY A 340 -4.43 14.82 -1.25
C GLY A 340 -5.90 14.57 -1.59
N SER A 341 -6.55 15.42 -2.40
CA SER A 341 -7.93 15.23 -2.84
C SER A 341 -7.98 15.17 -4.37
N PRO A 342 -8.31 14.02 -4.98
CA PRO A 342 -8.37 13.92 -6.44
C PRO A 342 -9.60 14.62 -7.02
N PHE A 343 -9.41 15.31 -8.13
CA PHE A 343 -10.47 15.80 -8.99
C PHE A 343 -10.75 14.74 -10.05
N LEU A 344 -11.95 14.16 -10.05
CA LEU A 344 -12.37 13.21 -11.08
C LEU A 344 -12.84 13.95 -12.32
N LEU A 345 -12.23 13.68 -13.46
CA LEU A 345 -12.66 14.18 -14.76
C LEU A 345 -13.84 13.35 -15.32
N PRO A 346 -14.51 13.80 -16.37
CA PRO A 346 -15.68 13.10 -16.90
C PRO A 346 -15.48 11.60 -17.17
N ASN A 347 -14.31 11.21 -17.69
CA ASN A 347 -14.01 9.79 -17.92
C ASN A 347 -13.83 9.02 -16.60
N GLY A 348 -13.17 9.60 -15.61
CA GLY A 348 -13.04 9.01 -14.28
C GLY A 348 -14.39 8.84 -13.59
N VAL A 349 -15.28 9.84 -13.69
CA VAL A 349 -16.64 9.78 -13.12
C VAL A 349 -17.46 8.66 -13.77
N LYS A 350 -17.33 8.43 -15.09
CA LYS A 350 -18.01 7.30 -15.75
C LYS A 350 -17.65 5.96 -15.11
N ILE A 351 -16.36 5.71 -14.90
CA ILE A 351 -15.86 4.47 -14.26
C ILE A 351 -16.38 4.39 -12.81
N PHE A 352 -16.23 5.47 -12.05
CA PHE A 352 -16.66 5.57 -10.67
C PHE A 352 -18.14 5.22 -10.49
N ASN A 353 -19.00 5.80 -11.32
CA ASN A 353 -20.44 5.53 -11.31
C ASN A 353 -20.78 4.09 -11.69
N GLN A 354 -20.00 3.45 -12.59
CA GLN A 354 -20.18 2.04 -12.93
C GLN A 354 -19.85 1.12 -11.75
N ILE A 355 -18.79 1.42 -11.00
CA ILE A 355 -18.45 0.68 -9.77
C ILE A 355 -19.56 0.84 -8.72
N GLN A 356 -20.05 2.06 -8.49
CA GLN A 356 -21.18 2.29 -7.58
C GLN A 356 -22.43 1.54 -8.04
N SER A 357 -22.75 1.55 -9.34
CA SER A 357 -23.88 0.83 -9.90
C SER A 357 -23.77 -0.69 -9.72
N LEU A 358 -22.57 -1.25 -9.84
CA LEU A 358 -22.27 -2.64 -9.52
C LEU A 358 -22.62 -2.94 -8.06
N LEU A 359 -22.07 -2.16 -7.12
CA LEU A 359 -22.31 -2.36 -5.69
C LEU A 359 -23.79 -2.18 -5.32
N ARG A 360 -24.50 -1.19 -5.86
CA ARG A 360 -25.93 -1.03 -5.65
C ARG A 360 -26.73 -2.24 -6.14
N THR A 361 -26.29 -2.88 -7.23
CA THR A 361 -26.93 -4.12 -7.72
C THR A 361 -26.76 -5.24 -6.69
N GLU A 362 -25.56 -5.38 -6.15
CA GLU A 362 -25.25 -6.40 -5.15
C GLU A 362 -25.90 -6.11 -3.78
N TYR A 363 -26.01 -4.84 -3.40
CA TYR A 363 -26.74 -4.40 -2.20
C TYR A 363 -28.22 -4.80 -2.24
N ARG A 364 -28.90 -4.54 -3.36
CA ARG A 364 -30.32 -4.93 -3.54
C ARG A 364 -30.51 -6.45 -3.41
N LYS A 365 -29.63 -7.24 -4.02
CA LYS A 365 -29.68 -8.72 -3.94
C LYS A 365 -29.53 -9.23 -2.49
N ARG A 366 -28.77 -8.51 -1.67
CA ARG A 366 -28.43 -8.92 -0.29
C ARG A 366 -29.20 -8.17 0.78
N GLY A 367 -30.18 -7.36 0.39
CA GLY A 367 -31.06 -6.64 1.32
C GLY A 367 -30.41 -5.49 2.08
N TYR A 368 -29.36 -4.86 1.51
CA TYR A 368 -28.79 -3.64 2.07
C TYR A 368 -29.69 -2.43 1.79
N GLN A 369 -29.76 -1.54 2.76
CA GLN A 369 -30.44 -0.25 2.68
C GLN A 369 -29.38 0.84 2.52
N GLU A 370 -29.40 1.53 1.36
CA GLU A 370 -28.51 2.67 1.12
C GLU A 370 -29.01 3.88 1.92
N VAL A 371 -28.12 4.47 2.69
CA VAL A 371 -28.36 5.66 3.51
C VAL A 371 -27.33 6.73 3.17
N GLN A 372 -27.55 7.95 3.66
CA GLN A 372 -26.60 9.05 3.53
C GLN A 372 -26.54 9.81 4.84
N THR A 373 -25.33 9.95 5.38
CA THR A 373 -25.08 10.69 6.62
C THR A 373 -24.40 12.04 6.35
N PRO A 374 -24.58 13.05 7.22
CA PRO A 374 -23.88 14.33 7.10
C PRO A 374 -22.35 14.17 7.07
N ASN A 375 -21.65 15.14 6.46
CA ASN A 375 -20.19 15.14 6.43
C ASN A 375 -19.57 15.79 7.68
N MET A 376 -20.31 16.64 8.37
CA MET A 376 -19.86 17.43 9.50
C MET A 376 -20.70 17.13 10.73
N PHE A 377 -20.04 16.88 11.86
CA PHE A 377 -20.66 16.59 13.13
C PHE A 377 -20.02 17.38 14.28
N ASP A 378 -20.78 17.57 15.36
CA ASP A 378 -20.26 18.06 16.64
C ASP A 378 -19.21 17.08 17.19
N VAL A 379 -18.10 17.61 17.70
CA VAL A 379 -16.98 16.82 18.27
C VAL A 379 -17.43 15.88 19.39
N ASN A 380 -18.53 16.18 20.08
CA ASN A 380 -19.07 15.31 21.12
C ASN A 380 -19.48 13.92 20.57
N LEU A 381 -19.90 13.82 19.30
CA LEU A 381 -20.15 12.51 18.66
C LEU A 381 -18.88 11.65 18.63
N TRP A 382 -17.75 12.27 18.33
CA TRP A 382 -16.45 11.60 18.25
C TRP A 382 -15.89 11.24 19.64
N LYS A 383 -16.25 12.01 20.69
CA LYS A 383 -15.94 11.67 22.08
C LYS A 383 -16.76 10.46 22.52
N THR A 384 -18.05 10.41 22.21
CA THR A 384 -18.93 9.28 22.52
C THR A 384 -18.46 8.00 21.87
N SER A 385 -18.02 8.07 20.61
CA SER A 385 -17.52 6.89 19.87
C SER A 385 -16.08 6.49 20.22
N GLY A 386 -15.35 7.26 21.02
CA GLY A 386 -13.94 7.04 21.36
C GLY A 386 -12.94 7.51 20.30
N HIS A 387 -13.40 7.89 19.10
CA HIS A 387 -12.51 8.33 18.02
C HIS A 387 -11.70 9.58 18.38
N TRP A 388 -12.27 10.52 19.14
CA TRP A 388 -11.55 11.73 19.54
C TRP A 388 -10.30 11.46 20.37
N GLN A 389 -10.31 10.40 21.18
CA GLN A 389 -9.16 10.04 22.03
C GLN A 389 -8.04 9.35 21.23
N HIS A 390 -8.40 8.57 20.20
CA HIS A 390 -7.47 7.73 19.45
C HIS A 390 -7.12 8.26 18.06
N TYR A 391 -7.91 9.20 17.51
CA TYR A 391 -7.84 9.62 16.11
C TYR A 391 -7.88 11.14 15.91
N LYS A 392 -7.74 11.93 16.97
CA LYS A 392 -7.87 13.39 16.94
C LYS A 392 -6.90 14.05 15.95
N ASP A 393 -5.67 13.57 15.89
CA ASP A 393 -4.61 14.16 15.06
C ASP A 393 -4.85 13.90 13.56
N ASP A 394 -5.59 12.85 13.25
CA ASP A 394 -6.00 12.48 11.88
C ASP A 394 -7.35 13.08 11.46
N MET A 395 -7.95 13.96 12.27
CA MET A 395 -9.25 14.58 11.97
C MET A 395 -9.12 16.03 11.57
N PHE A 396 -9.91 16.47 10.59
CA PHE A 396 -10.09 17.89 10.27
C PHE A 396 -11.13 18.51 11.22
N ALA A 397 -10.67 19.26 12.21
CA ALA A 397 -11.52 20.08 13.06
C ALA A 397 -11.64 21.50 12.46
N LEU A 398 -12.85 22.07 12.49
CA LEU A 398 -13.08 23.43 12.03
C LEU A 398 -12.61 24.40 13.09
N ALA A 399 -11.66 25.29 12.72
CA ALA A 399 -11.27 26.39 13.57
C ALA A 399 -12.34 27.49 13.51
N LYS A 400 -12.68 28.08 14.66
CA LYS A 400 -13.39 29.36 14.66
C LYS A 400 -12.36 30.48 14.52
N ASP A 401 -12.59 31.39 13.59
CA ASP A 401 -11.85 32.65 13.56
C ASP A 401 -12.06 33.39 14.88
N LYS A 402 -10.98 33.62 15.61
CA LYS A 402 -10.98 34.48 16.79
C LYS A 402 -11.09 35.97 16.44
N ASP A 403 -11.24 36.28 15.18
CA ASP A 403 -11.34 37.65 14.65
C ASP A 403 -12.81 38.03 14.40
N SER A 404 -13.61 38.11 15.44
CA SER A 404 -14.61 39.14 15.52
C SER A 404 -14.29 39.94 16.76
N SER A 405 -13.53 40.95 16.54
CA SER A 405 -13.27 42.08 17.42
C SER A 405 -14.52 42.53 18.15
N GLU A 406 -14.73 42.09 19.37
CA GLU A 406 -15.33 42.92 20.39
C GLU A 406 -14.22 43.38 21.31
N GLN A 407 -13.37 44.26 20.85
CA GLN A 407 -12.80 45.29 21.68
C GLN A 407 -13.95 46.18 22.16
N SER A 408 -14.72 45.70 23.10
CA SER A 408 -15.53 46.59 23.89
C SER A 408 -14.60 47.18 24.98
N ASP A 409 -14.15 48.40 24.74
CA ASP A 409 -13.69 49.29 25.79
C ASP A 409 -14.78 49.42 26.89
N LYS A 410 -14.78 48.50 27.85
CA LYS A 410 -15.47 48.64 29.13
C LYS A 410 -14.52 48.36 30.28
N PRO A 411 -14.44 49.27 31.26
CA PRO A 411 -13.52 49.14 32.40
C PRO A 411 -13.86 47.94 33.26
N ALA A 412 -12.83 47.32 33.77
CA ALA A 412 -12.85 46.10 34.60
C ALA A 412 -13.42 46.33 35.98
N ALA A 413 -14.73 46.37 36.10
CA ALA A 413 -15.40 46.30 37.43
C ALA A 413 -16.86 45.86 37.23
N ASP A 414 -17.07 44.59 36.90
CA ASP A 414 -18.26 43.75 37.15
C ASP A 414 -18.18 42.46 36.31
N LYS A 415 -17.22 41.63 36.63
CA LYS A 415 -17.16 40.27 36.06
C LYS A 415 -17.84 39.30 37.00
N GLN A 416 -19.16 39.30 37.04
CA GLN A 416 -19.87 38.06 37.27
C GLN A 416 -19.64 37.21 36.02
N ALA A 417 -18.90 36.12 36.17
CA ALA A 417 -18.59 35.18 35.11
C ALA A 417 -19.92 34.53 34.63
N VAL A 418 -20.52 35.10 33.61
CA VAL A 418 -21.49 34.38 32.79
C VAL A 418 -20.67 33.25 32.15
N GLN A 419 -20.90 31.99 32.56
CA GLN A 419 -20.38 30.81 31.89
C GLN A 419 -21.00 30.81 30.48
N VAL A 420 -20.25 31.31 29.51
CA VAL A 420 -20.55 31.11 28.08
C VAL A 420 -20.49 29.61 27.87
N PRO A 421 -21.56 28.96 27.36
CA PRO A 421 -21.54 27.52 27.06
C PRO A 421 -20.33 27.25 26.18
N ALA A 422 -19.55 26.21 26.52
CA ALA A 422 -18.42 25.78 25.71
C ALA A 422 -18.89 25.66 24.23
N GLU A 423 -18.33 26.54 23.40
CA GLU A 423 -18.78 26.66 22.01
C GLU A 423 -18.66 25.32 21.30
N LYS A 424 -19.71 24.90 20.60
CA LYS A 424 -19.77 23.66 19.83
C LYS A 424 -18.64 23.65 18.77
N GLN A 425 -17.74 22.73 18.88
CA GLN A 425 -16.69 22.49 17.88
C GLN A 425 -17.18 21.42 16.90
N PHE A 426 -17.01 21.67 15.61
CA PHE A 426 -17.36 20.74 14.55
C PHE A 426 -16.12 20.12 13.93
N ALA A 427 -16.28 18.89 13.39
CA ALA A 427 -15.25 18.20 12.64
C ALA A 427 -15.85 17.49 11.42
N LEU A 428 -15.03 17.33 10.38
CA LEU A 428 -15.39 16.50 9.23
C LEU A 428 -15.29 15.03 9.63
N LYS A 429 -16.19 14.19 9.14
CA LYS A 429 -16.21 12.78 9.49
C LYS A 429 -15.03 12.01 8.87
N PRO A 430 -14.23 11.28 9.69
CA PRO A 430 -13.22 10.35 9.20
C PRO A 430 -13.78 8.95 8.95
N MET A 431 -14.99 8.66 9.45
CA MET A 431 -15.71 7.38 9.37
C MET A 431 -17.23 7.61 9.37
N ASN A 432 -18.00 6.66 8.83
CA ASN A 432 -19.47 6.75 8.78
C ASN A 432 -20.19 6.11 9.99
N CYS A 433 -19.49 5.22 10.72
CA CYS A 433 -20.09 4.40 11.77
C CYS A 433 -20.91 5.17 12.81
N PRO A 434 -20.47 6.30 13.44
CA PRO A 434 -21.29 7.02 14.40
C PRO A 434 -22.59 7.55 13.80
N GLY A 435 -22.57 7.97 12.52
CA GLY A 435 -23.78 8.39 11.81
C GLY A 435 -24.80 7.26 11.66
N HIS A 436 -24.35 6.03 11.38
CA HIS A 436 -25.23 4.86 11.27
C HIS A 436 -25.80 4.45 12.62
N PHE A 437 -25.06 4.64 13.71
CA PHE A 437 -25.57 4.36 15.05
C PHE A 437 -26.66 5.36 15.45
N LEU A 438 -26.53 6.63 15.06
CA LEU A 438 -27.61 7.62 15.22
C LEU A 438 -28.85 7.25 14.40
N LEU A 439 -28.69 6.72 13.17
CA LEU A 439 -29.79 6.21 12.35
C LEU A 439 -30.49 5.02 13.00
N PHE A 440 -29.74 4.11 13.62
CA PHE A 440 -30.32 3.00 14.37
C PHE A 440 -31.15 3.51 15.56
N ASN A 441 -30.60 4.42 16.33
CA ASN A 441 -31.22 4.97 17.54
C ASN A 441 -32.34 6.01 17.26
N HIS A 442 -32.56 6.38 15.99
CA HIS A 442 -33.60 7.36 15.63
C HIS A 442 -35.01 6.97 16.12
N ARG A 443 -35.28 5.66 16.21
CA ARG A 443 -36.53 5.12 16.78
C ARG A 443 -36.27 3.78 17.48
N GLU A 444 -37.21 3.31 18.27
CA GLU A 444 -37.15 1.97 18.84
C GLU A 444 -37.11 0.90 17.76
N ARG A 445 -36.30 -0.14 17.99
CA ARG A 445 -36.10 -1.27 17.08
C ARG A 445 -36.58 -2.57 17.68
N SER A 446 -37.11 -3.46 16.85
CA SER A 446 -37.47 -4.83 17.23
C SER A 446 -36.46 -5.82 16.71
N TYR A 447 -36.29 -6.96 17.42
CA TYR A 447 -35.48 -8.08 16.94
C TYR A 447 -35.86 -8.57 15.53
N ARG A 448 -37.12 -8.36 15.09
CA ARG A 448 -37.58 -8.70 13.74
C ARG A 448 -37.02 -7.83 12.62
N GLU A 449 -36.44 -6.71 12.97
CA GLU A 449 -35.78 -5.81 12.02
C GLU A 449 -34.31 -6.16 11.80
N LEU A 450 -33.77 -7.08 12.61
CA LEU A 450 -32.39 -7.55 12.50
C LEU A 450 -32.31 -8.85 11.68
N PRO A 451 -31.29 -9.00 10.82
CA PRO A 451 -30.14 -8.13 10.63
C PRO A 451 -30.51 -6.86 9.85
N MET A 452 -30.07 -5.67 10.34
CA MET A 452 -30.21 -4.41 9.63
C MET A 452 -28.90 -4.06 8.93
N ARG A 453 -28.91 -3.98 7.60
CA ARG A 453 -27.72 -3.74 6.77
C ARG A 453 -27.78 -2.33 6.18
N LEU A 454 -27.08 -1.37 6.80
CA LEU A 454 -26.97 0.02 6.34
C LEU A 454 -25.70 0.18 5.50
N ALA A 455 -25.81 0.77 4.30
CA ALA A 455 -24.71 1.05 3.42
C ALA A 455 -24.67 2.53 3.03
N ASP A 456 -23.50 3.16 3.12
CA ASP A 456 -23.29 4.58 2.79
C ASP A 456 -22.06 4.74 1.90
N PHE A 457 -22.21 5.33 0.73
CA PHE A 457 -21.09 5.82 -0.08
C PHE A 457 -20.61 7.17 0.44
N GLY A 458 -20.47 7.27 1.77
CA GLY A 458 -20.15 8.51 2.45
C GLY A 458 -18.76 9.04 2.09
N VAL A 459 -18.70 10.37 1.95
CA VAL A 459 -17.41 11.05 1.77
C VAL A 459 -16.74 11.20 3.12
N LEU A 460 -15.50 10.73 3.21
CA LEU A 460 -14.67 10.73 4.42
C LEU A 460 -13.47 11.64 4.25
N HIS A 461 -12.99 12.18 5.37
CA HIS A 461 -11.84 13.08 5.39
C HIS A 461 -10.86 12.65 6.48
N ARG A 462 -9.60 12.42 6.11
CA ARG A 462 -8.51 12.11 7.05
C ARG A 462 -7.35 13.05 6.83
N ASN A 463 -6.82 13.62 7.89
CA ASN A 463 -5.69 14.55 7.86
C ASN A 463 -4.37 13.79 7.73
N GLU A 464 -4.22 13.06 6.65
CA GLU A 464 -2.98 12.33 6.34
C GLU A 464 -1.80 13.29 6.20
N ALA A 465 -0.64 12.91 6.73
CA ALA A 465 0.59 13.68 6.57
C ALA A 465 0.96 13.82 5.09
N SER A 466 1.46 15.00 4.68
CA SER A 466 1.78 15.28 3.27
C SER A 466 2.76 14.27 2.66
N GLY A 467 3.75 13.80 3.43
CA GLY A 467 4.72 12.80 2.98
C GLY A 467 4.16 11.37 2.85
N ALA A 468 2.97 11.11 3.38
CA ALA A 468 2.31 9.81 3.28
C ALA A 468 1.39 9.70 2.06
N LEU A 469 1.06 10.81 1.40
CA LEU A 469 0.17 10.84 0.24
C LEU A 469 0.78 10.09 -0.95
N SER A 470 -0.03 9.27 -1.62
CA SER A 470 0.45 8.43 -2.73
C SER A 470 -0.64 8.26 -3.80
N GLY A 471 -0.71 9.17 -4.76
CA GLY A 471 -1.69 9.12 -5.84
C GLY A 471 -3.10 8.86 -5.31
N LEU A 472 -3.84 7.93 -5.94
CA LEU A 472 -5.16 7.51 -5.48
C LEU A 472 -5.13 6.51 -4.32
N THR A 473 -3.97 5.93 -3.99
CA THR A 473 -3.87 4.87 -2.99
C THR A 473 -3.90 5.38 -1.55
N ARG A 474 -3.46 6.63 -1.32
CA ARG A 474 -3.54 7.31 -0.03
C ARG A 474 -3.86 8.77 -0.20
N VAL A 475 -5.07 9.14 0.14
CA VAL A 475 -5.68 10.45 -0.10
C VAL A 475 -6.29 11.02 1.19
N ARG A 476 -6.56 12.32 1.24
CA ARG A 476 -7.21 12.99 2.37
C ARG A 476 -8.72 13.01 2.28
N ARG A 477 -9.26 13.02 1.06
CA ARG A 477 -10.69 12.95 0.78
C ARG A 477 -10.98 11.72 -0.06
N PHE A 478 -11.89 10.85 0.39
CA PHE A 478 -12.27 9.63 -0.32
C PHE A 478 -13.72 9.24 -0.03
N GLN A 479 -14.25 8.37 -0.88
CA GLN A 479 -15.51 7.68 -0.63
C GLN A 479 -15.23 6.21 -0.34
N GLN A 480 -16.04 5.62 0.54
CA GLN A 480 -15.93 4.22 0.91
C GLN A 480 -17.23 3.50 0.64
N ASP A 481 -17.18 2.21 0.28
CA ASP A 481 -18.38 1.34 0.23
C ASP A 481 -18.72 0.83 1.63
N ASP A 482 -18.82 1.76 2.55
CA ASP A 482 -18.94 1.50 3.98
C ASP A 482 -20.31 0.97 4.36
N SER A 483 -20.33 -0.03 5.22
CA SER A 483 -21.59 -0.60 5.68
C SER A 483 -21.47 -1.12 7.11
N HIS A 484 -22.57 -0.98 7.83
CA HIS A 484 -22.71 -1.46 9.19
C HIS A 484 -23.92 -2.39 9.26
N ILE A 485 -23.64 -3.65 9.61
CA ILE A 485 -24.66 -4.67 9.78
C ILE A 485 -24.92 -4.82 11.26
N ILE A 486 -26.10 -4.46 11.69
CA ILE A 486 -26.52 -4.51 13.08
C ILE A 486 -27.27 -5.82 13.26
N VAL A 487 -26.78 -6.68 14.15
CA VAL A 487 -27.18 -8.09 14.26
C VAL A 487 -27.44 -8.48 15.72
N THR A 488 -28.19 -9.56 15.88
CA THR A 488 -28.18 -10.34 17.14
C THR A 488 -26.93 -11.24 17.18
N PRO A 489 -26.44 -11.66 18.36
CA PRO A 489 -25.25 -12.51 18.45
C PRO A 489 -25.32 -13.82 17.65
N ASP A 490 -26.48 -14.41 17.54
CA ASP A 490 -26.72 -15.66 16.79
C ASP A 490 -26.69 -15.45 15.26
N GLN A 491 -26.83 -14.23 14.77
CA GLN A 491 -26.78 -13.89 13.35
C GLN A 491 -25.36 -13.63 12.82
N ILE A 492 -24.37 -13.45 13.69
CA ILE A 492 -22.98 -13.08 13.29
C ILE A 492 -22.42 -14.02 12.23
N MET A 493 -22.47 -15.33 12.50
CA MET A 493 -21.88 -16.32 11.60
C MET A 493 -22.50 -16.29 10.20
N SER A 494 -23.84 -16.25 10.11
CA SER A 494 -24.54 -16.22 8.84
C SER A 494 -24.26 -14.95 8.05
N GLU A 495 -24.11 -13.81 8.72
CA GLU A 495 -23.78 -12.54 8.06
C GLU A 495 -22.34 -12.54 7.56
N VAL A 496 -21.36 -13.03 8.34
CA VAL A 496 -19.96 -13.12 7.91
C VAL A 496 -19.83 -14.07 6.71
N GLU A 497 -20.52 -15.21 6.70
CA GLU A 497 -20.56 -16.12 5.54
C GLU A 497 -21.13 -15.41 4.29
N GLY A 498 -22.22 -14.66 4.45
CA GLY A 498 -22.79 -13.84 3.35
C GLY A 498 -21.83 -12.77 2.82
N LEU A 499 -20.96 -12.23 3.69
CA LEU A 499 -19.90 -11.29 3.28
C LEU A 499 -18.80 -11.96 2.45
N PHE A 500 -18.41 -13.18 2.78
CA PHE A 500 -17.45 -13.94 1.97
C PHE A 500 -17.99 -14.24 0.57
N ASP A 501 -19.27 -14.58 0.44
CA ASP A 501 -19.91 -14.74 -0.87
C ASP A 501 -19.97 -13.42 -1.64
N PHE A 502 -20.16 -12.31 -0.95
CA PHE A 502 -20.12 -11.00 -1.57
C PHE A 502 -18.71 -10.66 -2.09
N LEU A 503 -17.67 -10.88 -1.29
CA LEU A 503 -16.27 -10.72 -1.70
C LEU A 503 -15.95 -11.55 -2.94
N ARG A 504 -16.31 -12.84 -2.94
CA ARG A 504 -16.10 -13.75 -4.08
C ARG A 504 -16.78 -13.24 -5.35
N SER A 505 -18.00 -12.73 -5.23
CA SER A 505 -18.76 -12.25 -6.39
C SER A 505 -18.18 -10.96 -6.98
N ILE A 506 -17.67 -10.03 -6.16
CA ILE A 506 -17.04 -8.80 -6.63
C ILE A 506 -15.64 -9.07 -7.18
N TYR A 507 -14.78 -9.70 -6.40
CA TYR A 507 -13.38 -9.92 -6.81
C TYR A 507 -13.25 -10.88 -7.98
N GLY A 508 -14.12 -11.92 -8.02
CA GLY A 508 -14.20 -12.82 -9.16
C GLY A 508 -14.56 -12.12 -10.47
N LEU A 509 -15.45 -11.11 -10.42
CA LEU A 509 -15.79 -10.32 -11.61
C LEU A 509 -14.58 -9.58 -12.19
N PHE A 510 -13.66 -9.08 -11.34
CA PHE A 510 -12.45 -8.37 -11.78
C PHE A 510 -11.26 -9.30 -12.03
N GLY A 511 -11.37 -10.60 -11.73
CA GLY A 511 -10.29 -11.56 -11.85
C GLY A 511 -9.21 -11.43 -10.77
N PHE A 512 -9.54 -10.83 -9.62
CA PHE A 512 -8.63 -10.76 -8.48
C PHE A 512 -8.60 -12.06 -7.69
N THR A 513 -7.41 -12.46 -7.28
CA THR A 513 -7.22 -13.41 -6.19
C THR A 513 -7.09 -12.67 -4.87
N PHE A 514 -7.46 -13.29 -3.76
CA PHE A 514 -7.40 -12.65 -2.45
C PHE A 514 -6.92 -13.61 -1.36
N LYS A 515 -6.32 -13.04 -0.32
CA LYS A 515 -5.89 -13.70 0.91
C LYS A 515 -6.63 -13.10 2.09
N LEU A 516 -6.90 -13.91 3.10
CA LEU A 516 -7.57 -13.50 4.33
C LEU A 516 -6.59 -13.53 5.50
N LYS A 517 -6.62 -12.48 6.32
CA LYS A 517 -5.87 -12.39 7.56
C LYS A 517 -6.81 -12.09 8.72
N LEU A 518 -6.63 -12.78 9.84
CA LEU A 518 -7.28 -12.43 11.09
C LEU A 518 -6.34 -11.56 11.92
N SER A 519 -6.69 -10.31 12.11
CA SER A 519 -5.96 -9.36 12.94
C SER A 519 -6.53 -9.36 14.35
N THR A 520 -5.70 -9.75 15.32
CA THR A 520 -6.09 -9.97 16.71
C THR A 520 -5.89 -8.71 17.56
N ARG A 521 -6.21 -8.80 18.84
CA ARG A 521 -6.21 -7.70 19.81
C ARG A 521 -4.89 -6.92 19.86
N PRO A 522 -4.90 -5.56 19.70
CA PRO A 522 -3.72 -4.72 19.85
C PRO A 522 -3.37 -4.48 21.33
N GLU A 523 -2.19 -3.91 21.61
CA GLU A 523 -1.79 -3.53 22.98
C GLU A 523 -2.76 -2.56 23.64
N LYS A 524 -3.27 -1.59 22.87
CA LYS A 524 -4.25 -0.58 23.36
C LYS A 524 -5.62 -0.91 22.76
N TYR A 525 -6.53 -1.40 23.58
CA TYR A 525 -7.87 -1.81 23.16
C TYR A 525 -8.95 -1.36 24.18
N MET A 526 -10.20 -1.41 23.75
CA MET A 526 -11.40 -1.17 24.56
C MET A 526 -12.13 -2.49 24.82
N GLY A 527 -12.88 -2.54 25.93
CA GLY A 527 -13.69 -3.71 26.30
C GLY A 527 -12.95 -4.73 27.17
N SER A 528 -13.61 -5.85 27.48
CA SER A 528 -13.04 -6.93 28.30
C SER A 528 -12.26 -7.93 27.46
N LEU A 529 -11.33 -8.65 28.09
CA LEU A 529 -10.57 -9.73 27.46
C LEU A 529 -11.49 -10.84 26.95
N GLU A 530 -12.48 -11.22 27.74
CA GLU A 530 -13.47 -12.26 27.40
C GLU A 530 -14.24 -11.92 26.12
N THR A 531 -14.64 -10.65 25.96
CA THR A 531 -15.32 -10.16 24.73
C THR A 531 -14.43 -10.29 23.51
N TRP A 532 -13.13 -9.97 23.66
CA TRP A 532 -12.15 -10.08 22.57
C TRP A 532 -11.93 -11.54 22.18
N ASP A 533 -11.69 -12.42 23.14
CA ASP A 533 -11.46 -13.85 22.91
C ASP A 533 -12.67 -14.49 22.22
N HIS A 534 -13.89 -14.10 22.64
CA HIS A 534 -15.13 -14.56 22.00
C HIS A 534 -15.26 -14.06 20.55
N ALA A 535 -14.99 -12.78 20.30
CA ALA A 535 -15.06 -12.19 18.97
C ALA A 535 -14.01 -12.79 18.01
N GLU A 536 -12.78 -12.98 18.47
CA GLU A 536 -11.71 -13.64 17.71
C GLU A 536 -12.07 -15.08 17.36
N ASP A 537 -12.63 -15.84 18.31
CA ASP A 537 -13.06 -17.22 18.08
C ASP A 537 -14.19 -17.31 17.04
N GLN A 538 -15.15 -16.39 17.07
CA GLN A 538 -16.20 -16.29 16.05
C GLN A 538 -15.63 -16.08 14.65
N LEU A 539 -14.72 -15.10 14.49
CA LEU A 539 -14.09 -14.81 13.20
C LEU A 539 -13.20 -15.97 12.73
N LYS A 540 -12.46 -16.62 13.65
CA LYS A 540 -11.63 -17.78 13.35
C LYS A 540 -12.47 -18.97 12.84
N LYS A 541 -13.60 -19.24 13.47
CA LYS A 541 -14.54 -20.29 13.03
C LYS A 541 -15.09 -19.98 11.63
N ALA A 542 -15.48 -18.73 11.37
CA ALA A 542 -15.96 -18.29 10.06
C ALA A 542 -14.91 -18.46 8.97
N LEU A 543 -13.67 -18.02 9.23
CA LEU A 543 -12.53 -18.16 8.30
C LEU A 543 -12.21 -19.62 8.00
N THR A 544 -12.13 -20.45 9.04
CA THR A 544 -11.83 -21.88 8.90
C THR A 544 -12.92 -22.60 8.09
N LYS A 545 -14.19 -22.25 8.29
CA LYS A 545 -15.30 -22.79 7.51
C LYS A 545 -15.22 -22.40 6.02
N PHE A 546 -14.77 -21.17 5.72
CA PHE A 546 -14.75 -20.63 4.36
C PHE A 546 -13.49 -21.03 3.56
N MET A 547 -12.30 -20.99 4.19
CA MET A 547 -10.98 -21.17 3.55
C MET A 547 -10.25 -22.43 4.02
N GLY A 548 -10.80 -23.20 4.95
CA GLY A 548 -10.06 -24.27 5.62
C GLY A 548 -8.91 -23.69 6.45
N ASN A 549 -7.68 -24.07 6.12
CA ASN A 549 -6.48 -23.59 6.79
C ASN A 549 -5.71 -22.51 5.97
N ASP A 550 -6.26 -22.05 4.83
CA ASP A 550 -5.59 -21.10 3.94
C ASP A 550 -5.89 -19.65 4.35
N TRP A 551 -5.55 -19.28 5.56
CA TRP A 551 -5.62 -17.92 6.09
C TRP A 551 -4.52 -17.69 7.14
N ILE A 552 -4.23 -16.42 7.45
CA ILE A 552 -3.08 -16.00 8.25
C ILE A 552 -3.56 -15.29 9.50
N ILE A 553 -2.87 -15.49 10.64
CA ILE A 553 -3.05 -14.68 11.86
C ILE A 553 -2.06 -13.50 11.78
N ASP A 554 -2.57 -12.30 12.04
CA ASP A 554 -1.79 -11.05 12.16
C ASP A 554 -1.97 -10.55 13.60
N GLU A 555 -1.00 -10.88 14.46
CA GLU A 555 -1.10 -10.63 15.89
C GLU A 555 -0.97 -9.13 16.19
N GLY A 556 -1.91 -8.59 16.96
CA GLY A 556 -1.85 -7.21 17.45
C GLY A 556 -2.29 -6.13 16.46
N ASP A 557 -2.76 -6.48 15.24
CA ASP A 557 -3.19 -5.50 14.22
C ASP A 557 -4.71 -5.24 14.20
N GLY A 558 -5.45 -5.70 15.21
CA GLY A 558 -6.89 -5.43 15.36
C GLY A 558 -7.22 -3.96 15.55
N ALA A 559 -8.49 -3.58 15.30
CA ALA A 559 -8.96 -2.25 15.64
C ALA A 559 -9.04 -2.10 17.18
N PHE A 560 -8.96 -0.87 17.70
CA PHE A 560 -9.02 -0.65 19.15
C PHE A 560 -10.35 -1.13 19.80
N TYR A 561 -11.41 -1.32 19.00
CA TYR A 561 -12.75 -1.69 19.45
C TYR A 561 -13.14 -3.15 19.11
N GLY A 562 -12.34 -3.88 18.32
CA GLY A 562 -12.61 -5.28 17.99
C GLY A 562 -11.67 -5.90 16.97
N PRO A 563 -11.66 -7.25 16.87
CA PRO A 563 -10.87 -7.98 15.89
C PRO A 563 -11.41 -7.78 14.48
N LYS A 564 -10.53 -7.95 13.49
CA LYS A 564 -10.89 -7.76 12.10
C LYS A 564 -10.35 -8.87 11.20
N ILE A 565 -11.07 -9.12 10.11
CA ILE A 565 -10.57 -9.87 8.96
C ILE A 565 -10.15 -8.85 7.92
N ASP A 566 -8.87 -8.83 7.58
CA ASP A 566 -8.32 -8.04 6.51
C ASP A 566 -8.21 -8.86 5.23
N ILE A 567 -8.68 -8.29 4.12
CA ILE A 567 -8.68 -8.92 2.82
C ILE A 567 -7.67 -8.22 1.93
N THR A 568 -6.64 -8.97 1.54
CA THR A 568 -5.60 -8.52 0.62
C THR A 568 -5.85 -9.12 -0.76
N ILE A 569 -5.96 -8.27 -1.78
CA ILE A 569 -6.11 -8.67 -3.17
C ILE A 569 -4.78 -8.60 -3.91
N ALA A 570 -4.58 -9.48 -4.90
CA ALA A 570 -3.46 -9.42 -5.81
C ALA A 570 -3.91 -8.97 -7.20
N ASP A 571 -3.21 -7.98 -7.77
CA ASP A 571 -3.46 -7.49 -9.12
C ASP A 571 -2.84 -8.38 -10.22
N ALA A 572 -2.96 -7.98 -11.49
CA ALA A 572 -2.38 -8.69 -12.63
C ALA A 572 -0.85 -8.82 -12.58
N LEU A 573 -0.16 -7.99 -11.80
CA LEU A 573 1.28 -8.05 -11.56
C LEU A 573 1.63 -8.77 -10.25
N LYS A 574 0.66 -9.43 -9.59
CA LYS A 574 0.80 -10.08 -8.28
C LYS A 574 1.23 -9.12 -7.15
N ARG A 575 0.95 -7.81 -7.30
CA ARG A 575 1.14 -6.85 -6.23
C ARG A 575 -0.04 -6.96 -5.26
N GLU A 576 0.25 -6.98 -3.98
CA GLU A 576 -0.74 -7.16 -2.92
C GLU A 576 -1.23 -5.81 -2.39
N PHE A 577 -2.56 -5.67 -2.22
CA PHE A 577 -3.21 -4.48 -1.70
C PHE A 577 -4.26 -4.89 -0.68
N GLN A 578 -4.15 -4.38 0.54
CA GLN A 578 -5.24 -4.48 1.49
C GLN A 578 -6.42 -3.63 0.96
N CYS A 579 -7.56 -4.26 0.76
CA CYS A 579 -8.71 -3.64 0.10
C CYS A 579 -9.96 -3.67 0.97
N ALA A 580 -10.43 -4.86 1.36
CA ALA A 580 -11.62 -5.04 2.16
C ALA A 580 -11.28 -5.28 3.64
N THR A 581 -12.28 -5.09 4.49
CA THR A 581 -12.20 -5.40 5.91
C THR A 581 -13.58 -5.83 6.43
N ILE A 582 -13.60 -6.73 7.41
CA ILE A 582 -14.78 -7.15 8.17
C ILE A 582 -14.38 -7.09 9.63
N GLN A 583 -15.09 -6.32 10.46
CA GLN A 583 -14.73 -6.08 11.86
C GLN A 583 -15.94 -6.31 12.75
N LEU A 584 -15.75 -7.02 13.86
CA LEU A 584 -16.78 -7.17 14.90
C LEU A 584 -16.61 -6.08 15.95
N ASP A 585 -17.71 -5.44 16.30
CA ASP A 585 -17.74 -4.36 17.28
C ASP A 585 -18.84 -4.60 18.32
N TYR A 586 -18.41 -4.87 19.53
CA TYR A 586 -19.27 -4.99 20.71
C TYR A 586 -19.27 -3.70 21.55
N GLN A 587 -18.32 -2.79 21.28
CA GLN A 587 -18.10 -1.60 22.08
C GLN A 587 -18.97 -0.41 21.66
N ALA A 588 -19.13 -0.18 20.36
CA ALA A 588 -19.97 0.92 19.88
C ALA A 588 -21.44 0.79 20.32
N PRO A 589 -22.07 -0.40 20.32
CA PRO A 589 -23.42 -0.56 20.86
C PRO A 589 -23.54 -0.14 22.33
N ILE A 590 -22.49 -0.31 23.14
CA ILE A 590 -22.45 0.14 24.55
C ILE A 590 -22.35 1.67 24.59
N ASN A 591 -21.37 2.25 23.89
CA ASN A 591 -21.10 3.69 23.92
C ASN A 591 -22.29 4.52 23.41
N PHE A 592 -23.01 4.00 22.42
CA PHE A 592 -24.20 4.65 21.83
C PHE A 592 -25.51 4.21 22.46
N LYS A 593 -25.50 3.35 23.47
CA LYS A 593 -26.68 2.80 24.12
C LYS A 593 -27.69 2.21 23.12
N MET A 594 -27.16 1.47 22.14
CA MET A 594 -28.00 0.84 21.11
C MET A 594 -28.75 -0.36 21.73
N GLU A 595 -30.07 -0.39 21.52
CA GLU A 595 -30.93 -1.43 22.09
C GLU A 595 -32.04 -1.83 21.10
N TYR A 596 -32.46 -3.08 21.15
CA TYR A 596 -33.63 -3.57 20.43
C TYR A 596 -34.56 -4.37 21.37
N MET A 597 -35.86 -4.33 21.08
CA MET A 597 -36.87 -5.08 21.82
C MET A 597 -36.75 -6.57 21.49
N THR A 598 -36.73 -7.41 22.51
CA THR A 598 -36.69 -8.86 22.39
C THR A 598 -38.09 -9.48 22.47
N ASN A 599 -38.23 -10.75 22.07
CA ASN A 599 -39.41 -11.54 22.34
C ASN A 599 -39.26 -12.29 23.66
N GLU A 600 -40.33 -12.47 24.44
CA GLU A 600 -40.30 -13.23 25.70
C GLU A 600 -39.73 -14.65 25.52
N GLN A 601 -39.89 -15.26 24.33
CA GLN A 601 -39.32 -16.58 24.01
C GLN A 601 -37.79 -16.58 23.87
N ASN A 602 -37.15 -15.43 23.68
CA ASN A 602 -35.69 -15.30 23.55
C ASN A 602 -34.98 -15.00 24.87
N GLN A 603 -35.69 -14.88 26.01
CA GLN A 603 -35.06 -14.65 27.31
C GLN A 603 -34.10 -15.79 27.72
N GLY A 604 -34.37 -17.03 27.34
CA GLY A 604 -33.48 -18.19 27.57
C GLY A 604 -32.20 -18.16 26.71
N ALA A 605 -32.21 -17.50 25.54
CA ALA A 605 -31.01 -17.30 24.71
C ALA A 605 -30.13 -16.14 25.25
N GLN A 606 -30.72 -15.17 25.92
CA GLN A 606 -29.99 -14.07 26.57
C GLN A 606 -29.15 -14.51 27.77
N GLU A 607 -29.58 -15.55 28.51
CA GLU A 607 -28.74 -16.10 29.59
C GLU A 607 -27.46 -16.78 29.04
N LYS A 608 -27.54 -17.36 27.84
CA LYS A 608 -26.37 -17.95 27.15
C LYS A 608 -25.50 -16.88 26.45
N SER A 609 -26.06 -15.72 26.06
CA SER A 609 -25.29 -14.64 25.45
C SER A 609 -24.65 -13.68 26.47
N LYS A 610 -24.92 -13.84 27.76
CA LYS A 610 -24.27 -13.08 28.84
C LYS A 610 -22.82 -13.50 29.13
N GLU A 611 -22.40 -14.68 28.63
CA GLU A 611 -20.99 -15.06 28.65
C GLU A 611 -20.23 -14.20 27.63
N GLY A 612 -19.45 -13.24 28.11
CA GLY A 612 -18.56 -12.39 27.32
C GLY A 612 -19.02 -10.94 27.09
N GLN A 613 -20.19 -10.50 27.58
CA GLN A 613 -20.56 -9.08 27.51
C GLN A 613 -19.91 -8.26 28.66
N PRO A 614 -19.40 -7.04 28.35
CA PRO A 614 -18.82 -6.18 29.41
C PRO A 614 -19.87 -5.85 30.48
N LYS A 615 -19.50 -5.98 31.76
CA LYS A 615 -20.31 -5.52 32.89
C LYS A 615 -20.36 -3.99 32.88
N GLY A 616 -21.46 -3.40 32.41
CA GLY A 616 -21.70 -1.98 32.45
C GLY A 616 -22.90 -1.58 31.59
N ASP A 617 -23.80 -0.76 32.10
CA ASP A 617 -25.02 -0.27 31.46
C ASP A 617 -25.86 -1.41 30.83
N GLU A 618 -26.44 -2.27 31.65
CA GLU A 618 -27.32 -3.34 31.16
C GLU A 618 -28.54 -2.78 30.42
N PRO A 619 -28.97 -3.42 29.30
CA PRO A 619 -30.18 -3.04 28.61
C PRO A 619 -31.41 -3.08 29.52
N GLY A 620 -32.38 -2.21 29.23
CA GLY A 620 -33.65 -2.22 29.97
C GLY A 620 -34.41 -3.55 29.88
N PRO A 621 -35.39 -3.78 30.75
CA PRO A 621 -36.20 -5.02 30.73
C PRO A 621 -36.83 -5.27 29.35
N GLY A 622 -36.73 -6.50 28.83
CA GLY A 622 -37.25 -6.88 27.50
C GLY A 622 -36.45 -6.29 26.32
N ARG A 623 -35.25 -5.79 26.56
CA ARG A 623 -34.32 -5.25 25.56
C ARG A 623 -33.01 -5.99 25.55
N ALA A 624 -32.32 -6.00 24.41
CA ALA A 624 -30.99 -6.54 24.26
C ALA A 624 -30.10 -5.59 23.45
N ARG A 625 -28.81 -5.74 23.61
CA ARG A 625 -27.78 -4.97 22.90
C ARG A 625 -27.40 -5.72 21.62
N PRO A 626 -27.40 -5.06 20.45
CA PRO A 626 -26.95 -5.68 19.23
C PRO A 626 -25.43 -5.78 19.18
N VAL A 627 -24.90 -6.51 18.20
CA VAL A 627 -23.48 -6.49 17.75
C VAL A 627 -23.43 -5.77 16.41
N VAL A 628 -22.35 -5.06 16.13
CA VAL A 628 -22.15 -4.38 14.85
C VAL A 628 -21.04 -5.07 14.07
N ILE A 629 -21.31 -5.36 12.80
CA ILE A 629 -20.31 -5.81 11.84
C ILE A 629 -20.00 -4.63 10.91
N HIS A 630 -18.82 -4.05 11.02
CA HIS A 630 -18.32 -3.05 10.07
C HIS A 630 -17.74 -3.76 8.86
N ARG A 631 -18.06 -3.31 7.67
CA ARG A 631 -17.44 -3.88 6.46
C ARG A 631 -17.28 -2.88 5.34
N ALA A 632 -16.20 -3.03 4.58
CA ALA A 632 -16.02 -2.48 3.26
C ALA A 632 -15.57 -3.61 2.32
N ILE A 633 -16.15 -3.71 1.10
CA ILE A 633 -15.79 -4.73 0.10
C ILE A 633 -14.67 -4.26 -0.79
N ILE A 634 -14.74 -3.04 -1.30
CA ILE A 634 -13.71 -2.45 -2.15
C ILE A 634 -12.82 -1.45 -1.41
N GLY A 635 -13.14 -1.14 -0.16
CA GLY A 635 -12.49 -0.10 0.62
C GLY A 635 -12.82 1.28 0.10
N SER A 636 -11.82 2.15 -0.14
CA SER A 636 -12.08 3.44 -0.78
C SER A 636 -12.18 3.30 -2.30
N PHE A 637 -13.14 4.02 -2.88
CA PHE A 637 -13.33 4.06 -4.34
C PHE A 637 -12.10 4.59 -5.06
N GLU A 638 -11.43 5.58 -4.49
CA GLU A 638 -10.23 6.18 -5.06
C GLU A 638 -9.08 5.16 -5.12
N ARG A 639 -8.83 4.45 -4.01
CA ARG A 639 -7.79 3.40 -3.97
C ARG A 639 -8.14 2.25 -4.92
N PHE A 640 -9.40 1.83 -4.93
CA PHE A 640 -9.85 0.75 -5.82
C PHE A 640 -9.76 1.16 -7.28
N LEU A 641 -10.11 2.41 -7.62
CA LEU A 641 -9.92 2.97 -8.98
C LEU A 641 -8.44 2.94 -9.37
N GLY A 642 -7.53 3.35 -8.48
CA GLY A 642 -6.08 3.26 -8.71
C GLY A 642 -5.63 1.82 -9.00
N ILE A 643 -6.09 0.87 -8.19
CA ILE A 643 -5.80 -0.56 -8.40
C ILE A 643 -6.34 -1.06 -9.75
N LEU A 644 -7.58 -0.70 -10.11
CA LEU A 644 -8.18 -1.09 -11.39
C LEU A 644 -7.45 -0.50 -12.60
N ILE A 645 -7.03 0.78 -12.53
CA ILE A 645 -6.23 1.42 -13.59
C ILE A 645 -4.94 0.61 -13.84
N GLU A 646 -4.25 0.22 -12.78
CA GLU A 646 -3.00 -0.53 -12.84
C GLU A 646 -3.23 -1.99 -13.25
N HIS A 647 -4.30 -2.63 -12.74
CA HIS A 647 -4.69 -3.99 -13.08
C HIS A 647 -4.98 -4.14 -14.58
N PHE A 648 -5.81 -3.25 -15.14
CA PHE A 648 -6.15 -3.27 -16.56
C PHE A 648 -5.08 -2.60 -17.45
N GLY A 649 -4.14 -1.84 -16.89
CA GLY A 649 -3.17 -1.06 -17.64
C GLY A 649 -3.86 -0.07 -18.61
N GLY A 650 -5.01 0.48 -18.21
CA GLY A 650 -5.84 1.38 -19.01
C GLY A 650 -6.67 0.72 -20.11
N LYS A 651 -6.63 -0.62 -20.26
CA LYS A 651 -7.44 -1.38 -21.21
C LYS A 651 -8.73 -1.87 -20.54
N TRP A 652 -9.66 -0.97 -20.33
CA TRP A 652 -10.90 -1.25 -19.63
C TRP A 652 -11.77 -2.30 -20.34
N PRO A 653 -12.42 -3.22 -19.60
CA PRO A 653 -13.47 -4.05 -20.18
C PRO A 653 -14.65 -3.15 -20.60
N PHE A 654 -15.40 -3.57 -21.61
CA PHE A 654 -16.42 -2.73 -22.25
C PHE A 654 -17.41 -2.08 -21.27
N TRP A 655 -17.93 -2.87 -20.33
CA TRP A 655 -18.97 -2.39 -19.38
C TRP A 655 -18.44 -1.30 -18.42
N LEU A 656 -17.13 -1.24 -18.19
CA LEU A 656 -16.48 -0.29 -17.28
C LEU A 656 -15.80 0.86 -18.04
N SER A 657 -15.59 0.71 -19.35
CA SER A 657 -14.82 1.65 -20.17
C SER A 657 -15.51 3.02 -20.27
N PRO A 658 -14.77 4.12 -20.04
CA PRO A 658 -15.26 5.46 -20.30
C PRO A 658 -15.27 5.78 -21.80
N ARG A 659 -14.45 5.08 -22.61
CA ARG A 659 -14.28 5.22 -24.05
C ARG A 659 -14.70 3.90 -24.75
N GLN A 660 -16.02 3.66 -24.82
CA GLN A 660 -16.56 2.41 -25.38
C GLN A 660 -16.49 2.38 -26.89
N ILE A 661 -17.00 3.40 -27.56
CA ILE A 661 -17.16 3.44 -29.02
C ILE A 661 -16.66 4.79 -29.54
N LEU A 662 -15.86 4.76 -30.58
CA LEU A 662 -15.52 5.92 -31.43
C LEU A 662 -16.10 5.69 -32.82
N ILE A 663 -16.92 6.62 -33.35
CA ILE A 663 -17.42 6.54 -34.73
C ILE A 663 -16.61 7.49 -35.61
N VAL A 664 -16.09 6.96 -36.71
CA VAL A 664 -15.19 7.65 -37.66
C VAL A 664 -15.81 7.62 -39.05
N PRO A 665 -16.16 8.79 -39.63
CA PRO A 665 -16.61 8.88 -41.01
C PRO A 665 -15.41 8.69 -42.00
N VAL A 666 -15.65 7.99 -43.10
CA VAL A 666 -14.72 7.86 -44.21
C VAL A 666 -14.63 9.21 -44.96
N MET A 667 -15.75 9.91 -45.09
CA MET A 667 -15.88 11.20 -45.78
C MET A 667 -16.91 12.10 -45.07
N PRO A 668 -16.83 13.43 -45.18
CA PRO A 668 -17.76 14.38 -44.51
C PRO A 668 -19.23 14.19 -44.92
N ALA A 669 -19.50 13.67 -46.11
CA ALA A 669 -20.85 13.46 -46.61
C ALA A 669 -21.70 12.46 -45.81
N VAL A 670 -21.10 11.73 -44.88
CA VAL A 670 -21.80 10.77 -44.01
C VAL A 670 -21.83 11.23 -42.53
N ASN A 671 -21.49 12.48 -42.24
CA ASN A 671 -21.48 12.99 -40.87
C ASN A 671 -22.89 12.94 -40.23
N ASP A 672 -23.94 13.15 -40.99
CA ASP A 672 -25.32 13.02 -40.54
C ASP A 672 -25.62 11.61 -40.01
N TYR A 673 -25.13 10.57 -40.69
CA TYR A 673 -25.27 9.19 -40.24
C TYR A 673 -24.42 8.90 -39.00
N VAL A 674 -23.23 9.48 -38.89
CA VAL A 674 -22.39 9.38 -37.69
C VAL A 674 -23.09 9.96 -36.47
N GLU A 675 -23.73 11.14 -36.61
CA GLU A 675 -24.49 11.80 -35.54
C GLU A 675 -25.76 11.01 -35.17
N GLU A 676 -26.47 10.47 -36.17
CA GLU A 676 -27.62 9.56 -35.94
C GLU A 676 -27.21 8.35 -35.11
N LEU A 677 -26.12 7.65 -35.51
CA LEU A 677 -25.60 6.50 -34.79
C LEU A 677 -25.18 6.86 -33.35
N GLN A 678 -24.55 8.02 -33.18
CA GLN A 678 -24.16 8.47 -31.85
C GLN A 678 -25.39 8.66 -30.94
N GLN A 679 -26.43 9.31 -31.44
CA GLN A 679 -27.66 9.55 -30.67
C GLN A 679 -28.35 8.22 -30.32
N LEU A 680 -28.43 7.31 -31.29
CA LEU A 680 -29.04 6.00 -31.14
C LEU A 680 -28.33 5.16 -30.06
N LEU A 681 -27.01 5.08 -30.12
CA LEU A 681 -26.21 4.30 -29.18
C LEU A 681 -26.12 4.97 -27.78
N ARG A 682 -26.15 6.29 -27.72
CA ARG A 682 -26.28 7.03 -26.46
C ARG A 682 -27.64 6.79 -25.79
N GLY A 683 -28.72 6.66 -26.59
CA GLY A 683 -30.02 6.22 -26.11
C GLY A 683 -30.01 4.84 -25.47
N ASP A 684 -29.13 3.95 -25.93
CA ASP A 684 -28.85 2.65 -25.32
C ASP A 684 -27.91 2.74 -24.08
N LYS A 685 -27.62 3.97 -23.59
CA LYS A 685 -26.76 4.29 -22.43
C LYS A 685 -25.30 3.87 -22.65
N LEU A 686 -24.79 3.89 -23.88
CA LEU A 686 -23.37 3.63 -24.21
C LEU A 686 -22.59 4.95 -24.25
N ASN A 687 -21.28 4.87 -23.96
CA ASN A 687 -20.34 5.98 -24.10
C ASN A 687 -19.85 6.04 -25.53
N VAL A 688 -20.33 7.01 -26.32
CA VAL A 688 -20.05 7.13 -27.74
C VAL A 688 -19.51 8.50 -28.07
N ASP A 689 -18.33 8.50 -28.68
CA ASP A 689 -17.68 9.71 -29.21
C ASP A 689 -17.62 9.62 -30.72
N ILE A 690 -17.53 10.77 -31.38
CA ILE A 690 -17.39 10.88 -32.83
C ILE A 690 -16.16 11.71 -33.20
N ASP A 691 -15.47 11.36 -34.28
CA ASP A 691 -14.41 12.20 -34.81
C ASP A 691 -14.74 12.63 -36.25
N ILE A 692 -15.46 13.76 -36.34
CA ILE A 692 -15.83 14.43 -37.60
C ILE A 692 -14.80 15.49 -38.02
N SER A 693 -13.60 15.54 -37.40
CA SER A 693 -12.54 16.48 -37.74
C SER A 693 -12.07 16.32 -39.20
N GLY A 694 -11.33 17.29 -39.69
CA GLY A 694 -10.73 17.26 -41.04
C GLY A 694 -9.52 16.30 -41.20
N ASN A 695 -9.18 15.51 -40.16
CA ASN A 695 -8.10 14.52 -40.22
C ASN A 695 -8.44 13.35 -41.18
N THR A 696 -7.42 12.70 -41.71
CA THR A 696 -7.63 11.47 -42.52
C THR A 696 -8.21 10.35 -41.66
N MET A 697 -9.01 9.45 -42.27
CA MET A 697 -9.60 8.28 -41.61
C MET A 697 -8.55 7.49 -40.83
N GLN A 698 -7.39 7.22 -41.43
CA GLN A 698 -6.29 6.46 -40.82
C GLN A 698 -5.78 7.13 -39.55
N LYS A 699 -5.63 8.47 -39.55
CA LYS A 699 -5.20 9.25 -38.40
C LYS A 699 -6.24 9.18 -37.28
N LYS A 700 -7.54 9.32 -37.60
CA LYS A 700 -8.66 9.20 -36.64
C LYS A 700 -8.67 7.81 -35.99
N ILE A 701 -8.56 6.73 -36.79
CA ILE A 701 -8.49 5.37 -36.29
C ILE A 701 -7.27 5.20 -35.38
N ARG A 702 -6.09 5.66 -35.81
CA ARG A 702 -4.86 5.56 -35.01
C ARG A 702 -5.00 6.31 -33.67
N THR A 703 -5.58 7.49 -33.68
CA THR A 703 -5.84 8.27 -32.46
C THR A 703 -6.80 7.52 -31.54
N GLY A 704 -7.89 6.93 -32.07
CA GLY A 704 -8.83 6.12 -31.29
C GLY A 704 -8.18 4.87 -30.69
N GLN A 705 -7.29 4.20 -31.43
CA GLN A 705 -6.53 3.05 -30.93
C GLN A 705 -5.61 3.43 -29.76
N LEU A 706 -4.89 4.55 -29.88
CA LEU A 706 -4.02 5.07 -28.81
C LEU A 706 -4.84 5.49 -27.58
N ALA A 707 -6.03 6.07 -27.78
CA ALA A 707 -6.96 6.44 -26.72
C ALA A 707 -7.67 5.25 -26.08
N GLN A 708 -7.41 4.00 -26.51
CA GLN A 708 -7.92 2.74 -25.96
C GLN A 708 -9.44 2.59 -26.04
N TYR A 709 -10.10 3.10 -27.11
CA TYR A 709 -11.51 2.77 -27.37
C TYR A 709 -11.68 1.24 -27.54
N ASN A 710 -12.74 0.67 -26.94
CA ASN A 710 -13.04 -0.76 -27.12
C ASN A 710 -13.38 -1.07 -28.58
N PHE A 711 -14.21 -0.21 -29.19
CA PHE A 711 -14.61 -0.35 -30.58
C PHE A 711 -14.42 0.94 -31.34
N ILE A 712 -13.94 0.84 -32.58
CA ILE A 712 -13.93 1.94 -33.54
C ILE A 712 -14.85 1.54 -34.69
N PHE A 713 -15.93 2.28 -34.90
CA PHE A 713 -16.86 2.11 -35.99
C PHE A 713 -16.44 3.01 -37.13
N VAL A 714 -16.15 2.43 -38.29
CA VAL A 714 -15.84 3.17 -39.49
C VAL A 714 -17.05 3.10 -40.40
N VAL A 715 -17.54 4.26 -40.88
CA VAL A 715 -18.74 4.35 -41.69
C VAL A 715 -18.51 5.22 -42.92
N GLY A 716 -18.93 4.71 -44.09
CA GLY A 716 -18.90 5.37 -45.36
C GLY A 716 -20.31 5.42 -45.99
N ALA A 717 -20.38 5.70 -47.29
CA ALA A 717 -21.65 5.75 -48.03
C ALA A 717 -22.36 4.39 -48.08
N SER A 718 -21.58 3.31 -48.27
CA SER A 718 -22.09 1.94 -48.30
C SER A 718 -22.71 1.52 -46.97
N GLU A 719 -22.04 1.82 -45.86
CA GLU A 719 -22.51 1.52 -44.51
C GLU A 719 -23.78 2.33 -44.18
N LYS A 720 -23.87 3.58 -44.64
CA LYS A 720 -25.06 4.41 -44.50
C LYS A 720 -26.26 3.81 -45.24
N GLU A 721 -26.04 3.40 -46.49
CA GLU A 721 -27.10 2.82 -47.35
C GLU A 721 -27.61 1.48 -46.81
N SER A 722 -26.69 0.61 -46.38
CA SER A 722 -27.00 -0.74 -45.87
C SER A 722 -27.37 -0.78 -44.39
N ARG A 723 -27.34 0.36 -43.67
CA ARG A 723 -27.54 0.43 -42.21
C ARG A 723 -26.63 -0.51 -41.43
N THR A 724 -25.34 -0.50 -41.79
CA THR A 724 -24.29 -1.31 -41.18
C THR A 724 -23.19 -0.43 -40.58
N VAL A 725 -22.28 -1.03 -39.85
CA VAL A 725 -21.05 -0.43 -39.37
C VAL A 725 -19.87 -1.37 -39.57
N ASN A 726 -18.71 -0.84 -39.94
CA ASN A 726 -17.46 -1.59 -39.98
C ASN A 726 -16.77 -1.47 -38.64
N ILE A 727 -16.71 -2.58 -37.87
CA ILE A 727 -16.26 -2.61 -36.47
C ILE A 727 -14.82 -3.04 -36.37
N ARG A 728 -14.00 -2.24 -35.72
CA ARG A 728 -12.64 -2.60 -35.31
C ARG A 728 -12.64 -2.77 -33.79
N ASN A 729 -12.31 -3.98 -33.34
CA ASN A 729 -12.25 -4.33 -31.92
C ASN A 729 -10.81 -4.15 -31.43
N ARG A 730 -10.63 -3.43 -30.32
CA ARG A 730 -9.33 -3.21 -29.67
C ARG A 730 -8.62 -4.53 -29.31
N ASP A 731 -9.37 -5.50 -28.83
CA ASP A 731 -8.85 -6.73 -28.25
C ASP A 731 -8.78 -7.90 -29.27
N ASP A 732 -9.23 -7.67 -30.51
CA ASP A 732 -9.14 -8.63 -31.61
C ASP A 732 -8.23 -8.11 -32.74
N PRO A 733 -6.98 -8.64 -32.85
CA PRO A 733 -6.03 -8.22 -33.89
C PRO A 733 -6.53 -8.48 -35.33
N ALA A 734 -7.43 -9.44 -35.53
CA ALA A 734 -7.95 -9.76 -36.87
C ALA A 734 -8.82 -8.60 -37.39
N THR A 735 -9.68 -8.05 -36.57
CA THR A 735 -10.58 -6.96 -36.96
C THR A 735 -9.91 -5.59 -36.98
N GLN A 736 -8.75 -5.42 -36.31
CA GLN A 736 -8.05 -4.12 -36.28
C GLN A 736 -7.61 -3.60 -37.64
N LYS A 737 -7.31 -4.49 -38.61
CA LYS A 737 -6.82 -4.11 -39.93
C LYS A 737 -7.97 -3.80 -40.89
N GLN A 738 -8.95 -4.70 -41.05
CA GLN A 738 -10.03 -4.56 -42.03
C GLN A 738 -11.39 -4.26 -41.41
N GLY A 739 -11.59 -4.63 -40.15
CA GLY A 739 -12.87 -4.56 -39.45
C GLY A 739 -13.83 -5.65 -39.91
N THR A 740 -14.97 -5.73 -39.22
CA THR A 740 -16.08 -6.64 -39.54
C THR A 740 -17.35 -5.85 -39.76
N MET A 741 -18.09 -6.16 -40.84
CA MET A 741 -19.37 -5.53 -41.16
C MET A 741 -20.48 -6.18 -40.33
N VAL A 742 -21.23 -5.35 -39.61
CA VAL A 742 -22.34 -5.80 -38.74
C VAL A 742 -23.52 -4.83 -38.91
N SER A 743 -24.76 -5.34 -38.89
CA SER A 743 -25.92 -4.47 -38.95
C SER A 743 -26.01 -3.64 -37.66
N VAL A 744 -26.57 -2.44 -37.77
CA VAL A 744 -26.75 -1.53 -36.58
C VAL A 744 -27.59 -2.18 -35.50
N ASP A 745 -28.63 -2.93 -35.88
CA ASP A 745 -29.54 -3.57 -34.91
C ASP A 745 -28.84 -4.74 -34.19
N ASP A 746 -28.07 -5.57 -34.91
CA ASP A 746 -27.32 -6.68 -34.30
C ASP A 746 -26.24 -6.19 -33.34
N VAL A 747 -25.48 -5.19 -33.74
CA VAL A 747 -24.42 -4.65 -32.86
C VAL A 747 -25.00 -4.03 -31.59
N ARG A 748 -26.15 -3.36 -31.68
CA ARG A 748 -26.83 -2.81 -30.50
C ARG A 748 -27.24 -3.90 -29.51
N VAL A 749 -27.78 -5.02 -30.00
CA VAL A 749 -28.14 -6.18 -29.17
C VAL A 749 -26.88 -6.74 -28.48
N GLN A 750 -25.81 -6.94 -29.23
CA GLN A 750 -24.55 -7.49 -28.72
C GLN A 750 -23.90 -6.57 -27.68
N LEU A 751 -23.84 -5.26 -27.95
CA LEU A 751 -23.27 -4.28 -27.01
C LEU A 751 -24.06 -4.15 -25.72
N LYS A 752 -25.40 -4.20 -25.80
CA LYS A 752 -26.27 -4.26 -24.62
C LYS A 752 -26.02 -5.51 -23.79
N ALA A 753 -25.83 -6.66 -24.42
CA ALA A 753 -25.50 -7.91 -23.74
C ALA A 753 -24.16 -7.82 -23.03
N LEU A 754 -23.09 -7.38 -23.72
CA LEU A 754 -21.75 -7.17 -23.14
C LEU A 754 -21.80 -6.30 -21.88
N ARG A 755 -22.56 -5.20 -21.95
CA ARG A 755 -22.71 -4.28 -20.81
C ARG A 755 -23.51 -4.90 -19.67
N LYS A 756 -24.65 -5.56 -19.98
CA LYS A 756 -25.54 -6.15 -18.98
C LYS A 756 -24.89 -7.32 -18.24
N GLU A 757 -24.19 -8.17 -18.98
CA GLU A 757 -23.53 -9.34 -18.46
C GLU A 757 -22.18 -9.04 -17.81
N ARG A 758 -21.68 -7.79 -17.94
CA ARG A 758 -20.40 -7.33 -17.39
C ARG A 758 -19.24 -8.25 -17.80
N ARG A 759 -19.25 -8.69 -19.07
CA ARG A 759 -18.16 -9.54 -19.58
C ARG A 759 -16.83 -8.83 -19.54
N MET A 760 -15.79 -9.56 -19.19
CA MET A 760 -14.41 -9.07 -19.22
C MET A 760 -13.85 -9.09 -20.65
N GLU A 761 -14.25 -10.07 -21.44
CA GLU A 761 -13.91 -10.20 -22.85
C GLU A 761 -14.80 -9.29 -23.71
N THR A 762 -14.23 -8.71 -24.77
CA THR A 762 -14.91 -7.79 -25.68
C THR A 762 -15.28 -8.46 -27.00
N ALA A 763 -15.46 -9.79 -27.05
CA ALA A 763 -15.92 -10.47 -28.23
C ALA A 763 -17.37 -10.08 -28.57
N LEU A 764 -17.61 -9.64 -29.82
CA LEU A 764 -18.94 -9.36 -30.39
C LEU A 764 -19.43 -10.57 -31.15
#